data_f9a50e049509c27c214c178384bace2f
#
_entry.id   f9a50e049509c27c214c178384bace2f
#
_cell.length_a   1.000
_cell.length_b   1.000
_cell.length_c   1.000
_cell.angle_alpha   90.00
_cell.angle_beta   90.00
_cell.angle_gamma   90.00
#
_symmetry.space_group_name_H-M   'P 1'
#
loop_
_entity.id
_entity.type
_entity.pdbx_description
1 polymer ?
#
loop_
_entity_poly.entity_id
_entity_poly.type
_entity_poly.pdbx_seq_one_letter_code
_entity_poly.pdbx_strand_id
1 'polypeptide(L)'
;MPELNVRRPSVTIADVAAAAGVSRATVSRVMNGRSTVDPAIAARVQEAAIDLNYRPSNVARSLSLGRTETVALVVPDLGNPVFQQILRGVTSAAAEDGYRVLVADAAEDPSEEAAIAREARMRCDALILVAPRMPGTALDALLPLVSPAAVINRPVDHPATPSLVIDYEDATVQVVEHLVGLGHRRLAYLAGPRAAATDVARRAGLATALERHPDLEVVELPVGADLASGHAAAGEVLASRATAVVAYNDLVAFGLLAALNEAGVAVPGDISVAGYDDIDLARYATPGLTTVSVPQAELGRQAWRELHSVIDDDAHAATTTRFTARLEARSSTGPVPRSIARAVVTEPEPAATPETDVADPGPTWSVEPREIVLRHTRDRVPLARYVDGERLPAIHSPRPYLHPVHSLAGVPLTESEPVDHRHHYGVSVAVPDVNGTSFWGGRTFVADVGPTLLPNHGRQVSTRAEVDPLAPHVLHDTVRWDDEHGNPLLDEQRRLAARLLDDGTWVLDWRTTLHASYQPLEIRSPATNGRPGAGYGGVFWRAPMSQSTVVLSQAGEGEALAHGSTSPWVAYVQQHHDPYAPPQEQDRPTTLLLAQTSTPRPWFLRAAEYPGAGPALAWDTPLVVPAGGTVETGVVAALVDRALGHDEAAALAATLR
;
A
#
# COMPACT_ATOMS: atom_id res chain seq x y z
N MET A 1 5.46 -22.24 -38.31
CA MET A 1 4.50 -23.17 -37.71
C MET A 1 4.92 -23.37 -36.25
N PRO A 2 4.18 -22.92 -35.25
CA PRO A 2 4.55 -23.18 -33.87
C PRO A 2 4.22 -24.63 -33.54
N GLU A 3 5.20 -25.37 -33.04
CA GLU A 3 5.02 -26.71 -32.48
C GLU A 3 4.05 -26.62 -31.27
N LEU A 4 2.93 -27.29 -31.41
CA LEU A 4 1.98 -27.57 -30.35
C LEU A 4 2.72 -28.31 -29.24
N ASN A 5 2.82 -27.66 -28.07
CA ASN A 5 3.37 -28.26 -26.84
C ASN A 5 2.42 -29.39 -26.40
N VAL A 6 2.68 -30.60 -26.89
CA VAL A 6 1.95 -31.82 -26.53
C VAL A 6 2.28 -32.10 -25.06
N ARG A 7 1.36 -31.75 -24.16
CA ARG A 7 1.40 -32.18 -22.75
C ARG A 7 1.64 -33.70 -22.77
N ARG A 8 2.76 -34.15 -22.24
CA ARG A 8 2.99 -35.59 -21.99
C ARG A 8 1.79 -36.09 -21.16
N PRO A 9 1.14 -37.21 -21.58
CA PRO A 9 0.03 -37.75 -20.80
C PRO A 9 0.53 -38.05 -19.38
N SER A 10 -0.15 -37.55 -18.38
CA SER A 10 0.19 -37.83 -16.98
C SER A 10 -0.02 -39.31 -16.73
N VAL A 11 1.00 -39.93 -16.12
CA VAL A 11 0.92 -41.35 -15.71
C VAL A 11 -0.28 -41.54 -14.79
N THR A 12 -1.09 -42.54 -15.08
CA THR A 12 -2.36 -42.80 -14.38
C THR A 12 -2.25 -44.02 -13.46
N ILE A 13 -3.20 -44.17 -12.54
CA ILE A 13 -3.31 -45.37 -11.70
C ILE A 13 -3.43 -46.65 -12.55
N ALA A 14 -3.94 -46.54 -13.79
CA ALA A 14 -4.06 -47.67 -14.71
C ALA A 14 -2.67 -48.14 -15.22
N ASP A 15 -1.76 -47.20 -15.45
CA ASP A 15 -0.40 -47.51 -15.91
C ASP A 15 0.40 -48.21 -14.80
N VAL A 16 0.26 -47.77 -13.54
CA VAL A 16 0.87 -48.44 -12.38
C VAL A 16 0.26 -49.85 -12.18
N ALA A 17 -1.05 -50.00 -12.34
CA ALA A 17 -1.74 -51.27 -12.21
C ALA A 17 -1.25 -52.27 -13.28
N ALA A 18 -1.06 -51.82 -14.53
CA ALA A 18 -0.51 -52.62 -15.62
C ALA A 18 0.96 -53.02 -15.35
N ALA A 19 1.80 -52.06 -14.92
CA ALA A 19 3.21 -52.33 -14.62
C ALA A 19 3.39 -53.29 -13.43
N ALA A 20 2.61 -53.14 -12.37
CA ALA A 20 2.65 -54.00 -11.18
C ALA A 20 1.92 -55.34 -11.36
N GLY A 21 1.15 -55.54 -12.44
CA GLY A 21 0.34 -56.74 -12.69
C GLY A 21 -0.79 -56.96 -11.69
N VAL A 22 -1.47 -55.87 -11.28
CA VAL A 22 -2.54 -55.89 -10.27
C VAL A 22 -3.75 -55.05 -10.72
N SER A 23 -4.86 -55.15 -9.98
CA SER A 23 -6.04 -54.33 -10.26
C SER A 23 -5.82 -52.86 -9.83
N ARG A 24 -6.51 -51.89 -10.46
CA ARG A 24 -6.55 -50.48 -10.03
C ARG A 24 -6.97 -50.34 -8.56
N ALA A 25 -7.91 -51.19 -8.10
CA ALA A 25 -8.32 -51.22 -6.72
C ALA A 25 -7.19 -51.63 -5.76
N THR A 26 -6.33 -52.56 -6.17
CA THR A 26 -5.16 -52.97 -5.38
C THR A 26 -4.14 -51.83 -5.31
N VAL A 27 -3.83 -51.16 -6.43
CA VAL A 27 -2.96 -49.97 -6.44
C VAL A 27 -3.51 -48.90 -5.51
N SER A 28 -4.80 -48.59 -5.61
CA SER A 28 -5.44 -47.59 -4.74
C SER A 28 -5.32 -47.96 -3.25
N ARG A 29 -5.49 -49.22 -2.88
CA ARG A 29 -5.34 -49.66 -1.48
C ARG A 29 -3.90 -49.51 -0.98
N VAL A 30 -2.91 -49.88 -1.81
CA VAL A 30 -1.48 -49.76 -1.47
C VAL A 30 -1.10 -48.28 -1.32
N MET A 31 -1.47 -47.45 -2.27
CA MET A 31 -1.15 -46.00 -2.27
C MET A 31 -1.86 -45.25 -1.12
N ASN A 32 -2.97 -45.78 -0.62
CA ASN A 32 -3.70 -45.24 0.53
C ASN A 32 -3.29 -45.88 1.88
N GLY A 33 -2.19 -46.70 1.90
CA GLY A 33 -1.65 -47.26 3.12
C GLY A 33 -2.52 -48.31 3.83
N ARG A 34 -3.51 -48.93 3.14
CA ARG A 34 -4.35 -49.94 3.76
C ARG A 34 -3.62 -51.26 3.97
N SER A 35 -3.55 -51.73 5.21
CA SER A 35 -2.84 -52.95 5.62
C SER A 35 -3.44 -54.28 5.11
N THR A 36 -4.50 -54.22 4.28
CA THR A 36 -5.24 -55.38 3.75
C THR A 36 -4.62 -55.98 2.48
N VAL A 37 -3.46 -55.45 2.02
CA VAL A 37 -2.76 -55.95 0.82
C VAL A 37 -1.52 -56.72 1.24
N ASP A 38 -1.29 -57.87 0.58
CA ASP A 38 -0.09 -58.66 0.78
C ASP A 38 1.19 -57.79 0.65
N PRO A 39 2.17 -57.91 1.59
CA PRO A 39 3.38 -57.08 1.56
C PRO A 39 4.20 -57.20 0.27
N ALA A 40 4.25 -58.37 -0.37
CA ALA A 40 4.97 -58.55 -1.62
C ALA A 40 4.25 -57.86 -2.81
N ILE A 41 2.91 -57.82 -2.79
CA ILE A 41 2.14 -57.09 -3.77
C ILE A 41 2.29 -55.57 -3.52
N ALA A 42 2.29 -55.15 -2.26
CA ALA A 42 2.50 -53.74 -1.92
C ALA A 42 3.86 -53.23 -2.40
N ALA A 43 4.92 -53.99 -2.18
CA ALA A 43 6.27 -53.65 -2.65
C ALA A 43 6.34 -53.49 -4.19
N ARG A 44 5.79 -54.41 -4.95
CA ARG A 44 5.73 -54.31 -6.43
C ARG A 44 4.97 -53.09 -6.92
N VAL A 45 3.87 -52.72 -6.25
CA VAL A 45 3.09 -51.53 -6.59
C VAL A 45 3.87 -50.25 -6.29
N GLN A 46 4.60 -50.21 -5.17
CA GLN A 46 5.44 -49.07 -4.80
C GLN A 46 6.60 -48.89 -5.77
N GLU A 47 7.27 -49.98 -6.15
CA GLU A 47 8.37 -50.00 -7.14
C GLU A 47 7.86 -49.49 -8.51
N ALA A 48 6.75 -50.01 -9.01
CA ALA A 48 6.15 -49.56 -10.27
C ALA A 48 5.73 -48.09 -10.23
N ALA A 49 5.23 -47.60 -9.09
CA ALA A 49 4.85 -46.18 -8.92
C ALA A 49 6.10 -45.27 -8.93
N ILE A 50 7.21 -45.68 -8.34
CA ILE A 50 8.49 -44.96 -8.36
C ILE A 50 9.04 -44.92 -9.79
N ASP A 51 9.13 -46.05 -10.47
CA ASP A 51 9.69 -46.19 -11.82
C ASP A 51 8.93 -45.34 -12.84
N LEU A 52 7.62 -45.27 -12.69
CA LEU A 52 6.72 -44.46 -13.54
C LEU A 52 6.63 -43.02 -13.10
N ASN A 53 7.28 -42.63 -12.00
CA ASN A 53 7.10 -41.31 -11.35
C ASN A 53 5.62 -40.94 -11.13
N TYR A 54 4.81 -41.95 -10.76
CA TYR A 54 3.39 -41.79 -10.51
C TYR A 54 3.19 -41.11 -9.18
N ARG A 55 2.44 -40.03 -9.19
CA ARG A 55 1.94 -39.36 -7.99
C ARG A 55 0.42 -39.50 -7.95
N PRO A 56 -0.17 -40.03 -6.84
CA PRO A 56 -1.60 -40.07 -6.68
C PRO A 56 -2.22 -38.67 -6.89
N SER A 57 -3.26 -38.60 -7.71
CA SER A 57 -4.00 -37.35 -7.86
C SER A 57 -4.76 -37.08 -6.57
N ASN A 58 -4.55 -35.90 -5.96
CA ASN A 58 -5.32 -35.49 -4.78
C ASN A 58 -6.83 -35.46 -5.06
N VAL A 59 -7.26 -35.10 -6.27
CA VAL A 59 -8.66 -35.13 -6.71
C VAL A 59 -9.23 -36.56 -6.70
N ALA A 60 -8.47 -37.54 -7.19
CA ALA A 60 -8.89 -38.94 -7.19
C ALA A 60 -8.93 -39.52 -5.76
N ARG A 61 -8.01 -39.09 -4.89
CA ARG A 61 -7.99 -39.45 -3.47
C ARG A 61 -9.20 -38.86 -2.74
N SER A 62 -9.47 -37.56 -2.93
CA SER A 62 -10.62 -36.87 -2.32
C SER A 62 -11.96 -37.51 -2.72
N LEU A 63 -12.13 -37.88 -4.00
CA LEU A 63 -13.29 -38.62 -4.48
C LEU A 63 -13.44 -40.00 -3.82
N SER A 64 -12.30 -40.67 -3.55
CA SER A 64 -12.29 -41.98 -2.90
C SER A 64 -12.57 -41.91 -1.39
N LEU A 65 -12.16 -40.83 -0.73
CA LEU A 65 -12.33 -40.61 0.71
C LEU A 65 -13.61 -39.87 1.06
N GLY A 66 -14.24 -39.19 0.10
CA GLY A 66 -15.36 -38.28 0.32
C GLY A 66 -14.98 -37.00 1.10
N ARG A 67 -13.67 -36.74 1.27
CA ARG A 67 -13.09 -35.59 1.97
C ARG A 67 -11.90 -35.05 1.19
N THR A 68 -11.70 -33.72 1.22
CA THR A 68 -10.56 -33.05 0.55
C THR A 68 -9.32 -32.96 1.44
N GLU A 69 -9.49 -33.21 2.73
CA GLU A 69 -8.48 -32.99 3.78
C GLU A 69 -7.93 -31.55 3.72
N THR A 70 -8.82 -30.59 3.43
CA THR A 70 -8.49 -29.17 3.29
C THR A 70 -9.50 -28.31 4.03
N VAL A 71 -9.03 -27.31 4.75
CA VAL A 71 -9.83 -26.27 5.38
C VAL A 71 -9.49 -24.92 4.75
N ALA A 72 -10.48 -24.07 4.52
CA ALA A 72 -10.22 -22.71 4.08
C ALA A 72 -10.21 -21.74 5.26
N LEU A 73 -9.22 -20.84 5.27
CA LEU A 73 -9.15 -19.67 6.15
C LEU A 73 -9.48 -18.43 5.32
N VAL A 74 -10.60 -17.78 5.61
CA VAL A 74 -11.00 -16.52 4.97
C VAL A 74 -10.63 -15.38 5.91
N VAL A 75 -9.82 -14.44 5.42
CA VAL A 75 -9.32 -13.30 6.20
C VAL A 75 -9.68 -11.99 5.51
N PRO A 76 -9.83 -10.87 6.26
CA PRO A 76 -10.10 -9.57 5.68
C PRO A 76 -8.93 -8.99 4.88
N ASP A 77 -7.69 -9.22 5.35
CA ASP A 77 -6.48 -8.64 4.76
C ASP A 77 -5.24 -9.49 5.12
N LEU A 78 -4.63 -10.13 4.14
CA LEU A 78 -3.37 -10.87 4.32
C LEU A 78 -2.15 -9.97 4.59
N GLY A 79 -2.24 -8.68 4.31
CA GLY A 79 -1.20 -7.71 4.63
C GLY A 79 -1.03 -7.46 6.12
N ASN A 80 -2.08 -7.71 6.93
CA ASN A 80 -2.02 -7.54 8.38
C ASN A 80 -1.37 -8.76 9.06
N PRO A 81 -0.24 -8.58 9.81
CA PRO A 81 0.47 -9.66 10.49
C PRO A 81 -0.36 -10.47 11.48
N VAL A 82 -1.42 -9.90 12.04
CA VAL A 82 -2.36 -10.59 12.94
C VAL A 82 -2.96 -11.83 12.28
N PHE A 83 -3.46 -11.65 11.05
CA PHE A 83 -4.09 -12.75 10.32
C PHE A 83 -3.08 -13.81 9.89
N GLN A 84 -1.81 -13.40 9.65
CA GLN A 84 -0.71 -14.32 9.37
C GLN A 84 -0.37 -15.18 10.61
N GLN A 85 -0.43 -14.62 11.83
CA GLN A 85 -0.20 -15.38 13.06
C GLN A 85 -1.34 -16.37 13.36
N ILE A 86 -2.60 -15.96 13.14
CA ILE A 86 -3.76 -16.85 13.23
C ILE A 86 -3.61 -17.99 12.21
N LEU A 87 -3.28 -17.68 10.94
CA LEU A 87 -3.00 -18.67 9.90
C LEU A 87 -1.93 -19.67 10.32
N ARG A 88 -0.83 -19.20 10.92
CA ARG A 88 0.24 -20.08 11.44
C ARG A 88 -0.28 -21.04 12.49
N GLY A 89 -1.13 -20.55 13.41
CA GLY A 89 -1.76 -21.38 14.44
C GLY A 89 -2.67 -22.45 13.85
N VAL A 90 -3.55 -22.06 12.93
CA VAL A 90 -4.45 -22.99 12.21
C VAL A 90 -3.64 -24.02 11.43
N THR A 91 -2.64 -23.58 10.66
CA THR A 91 -1.83 -24.47 9.81
C THR A 91 -1.09 -25.50 10.63
N SER A 92 -0.50 -25.10 11.76
CA SER A 92 0.21 -26.03 12.65
C SER A 92 -0.72 -27.11 13.19
N ALA A 93 -1.89 -26.72 13.73
CA ALA A 93 -2.82 -27.68 14.32
C ALA A 93 -3.51 -28.55 13.25
N ALA A 94 -3.92 -27.98 12.12
CA ALA A 94 -4.53 -28.74 11.04
C ALA A 94 -3.58 -29.79 10.44
N ALA A 95 -2.28 -29.49 10.36
CA ALA A 95 -1.29 -30.43 9.86
C ALA A 95 -1.12 -31.67 10.77
N GLU A 96 -1.31 -31.54 12.08
CA GLU A 96 -1.29 -32.65 13.04
C GLU A 96 -2.40 -33.67 12.76
N ASP A 97 -3.57 -33.17 12.26
CA ASP A 97 -4.72 -33.99 11.88
C ASP A 97 -4.76 -34.33 10.39
N GLY A 98 -3.67 -34.03 9.64
CA GLY A 98 -3.54 -34.36 8.21
C GLY A 98 -4.24 -33.39 7.26
N TYR A 99 -4.77 -32.28 7.75
CA TYR A 99 -5.42 -31.24 6.95
C TYR A 99 -4.43 -30.19 6.42
N ARG A 100 -4.77 -29.62 5.29
CA ARG A 100 -4.07 -28.47 4.68
C ARG A 100 -4.94 -27.23 4.73
N VAL A 101 -4.32 -26.06 4.85
CA VAL A 101 -5.02 -24.78 4.88
C VAL A 101 -4.94 -24.11 3.52
N LEU A 102 -6.09 -23.71 3.00
CA LEU A 102 -6.26 -22.84 1.86
C LEU A 102 -6.60 -21.44 2.38
N VAL A 103 -5.97 -20.38 1.84
CA VAL A 103 -6.24 -19.03 2.30
C VAL A 103 -7.01 -18.27 1.22
N ALA A 104 -8.02 -17.53 1.64
CA ALA A 104 -8.76 -16.60 0.80
C ALA A 104 -8.74 -15.22 1.47
N ASP A 105 -8.37 -14.20 0.70
CA ASP A 105 -8.31 -12.81 1.11
C ASP A 105 -9.53 -12.07 0.59
N ALA A 106 -10.26 -11.38 1.47
CA ALA A 106 -11.43 -10.58 1.11
C ALA A 106 -11.07 -9.12 0.81
N ALA A 107 -9.79 -8.72 0.93
CA ALA A 107 -9.28 -7.37 0.64
C ALA A 107 -10.09 -6.25 1.34
N GLU A 108 -10.54 -6.49 2.58
CA GLU A 108 -11.43 -5.62 3.38
C GLU A 108 -12.76 -5.27 2.67
N ASP A 109 -13.18 -6.02 1.64
CA ASP A 109 -14.46 -5.81 0.94
C ASP A 109 -15.59 -6.67 1.53
N PRO A 110 -16.52 -6.07 2.32
CA PRO A 110 -17.63 -6.81 2.93
C PRO A 110 -18.62 -7.37 1.91
N SER A 111 -18.67 -6.83 0.69
CA SER A 111 -19.64 -7.24 -0.34
C SER A 111 -19.25 -8.55 -1.02
N GLU A 112 -17.95 -8.81 -1.20
CA GLU A 112 -17.42 -10.00 -1.85
C GLU A 112 -17.17 -11.16 -0.87
N GLU A 113 -17.06 -10.88 0.42
CA GLU A 113 -16.66 -11.84 1.44
C GLU A 113 -17.56 -13.09 1.48
N ALA A 114 -18.87 -12.92 1.35
CA ALA A 114 -19.80 -14.05 1.33
C ALA A 114 -19.68 -14.91 0.06
N ALA A 115 -19.32 -14.32 -1.08
CA ALA A 115 -19.08 -15.05 -2.33
C ALA A 115 -17.77 -15.85 -2.24
N ILE A 116 -16.72 -15.22 -1.72
CA ILE A 116 -15.40 -15.84 -1.47
C ILE A 116 -15.53 -17.03 -0.51
N ALA A 117 -16.26 -16.88 0.59
CA ALA A 117 -16.50 -17.96 1.55
C ALA A 117 -17.23 -19.16 0.91
N ARG A 118 -18.26 -18.92 0.11
CA ARG A 118 -18.98 -19.98 -0.62
C ARG A 118 -18.09 -20.68 -1.64
N GLU A 119 -17.30 -19.93 -2.39
CA GLU A 119 -16.36 -20.52 -3.36
C GLU A 119 -15.29 -21.38 -2.66
N ALA A 120 -14.74 -20.88 -1.56
CA ALA A 120 -13.78 -21.62 -0.75
C ALA A 120 -14.38 -22.93 -0.20
N ARG A 121 -15.63 -22.88 0.27
CA ARG A 121 -16.34 -24.08 0.78
C ARG A 121 -16.54 -25.17 -0.28
N MET A 122 -16.71 -24.80 -1.54
CA MET A 122 -16.82 -25.80 -2.63
C MET A 122 -15.52 -26.59 -2.85
N ARG A 123 -14.39 -26.11 -2.34
CA ARG A 123 -13.06 -26.70 -2.51
C ARG A 123 -12.49 -27.34 -1.25
N CYS A 124 -13.12 -27.08 -0.11
CA CYS A 124 -12.64 -27.45 1.22
C CYS A 124 -13.72 -28.16 2.02
N ASP A 125 -13.32 -28.97 3.00
CA ASP A 125 -14.25 -29.70 3.88
C ASP A 125 -14.91 -28.78 4.90
N ALA A 126 -14.24 -27.68 5.28
CA ALA A 126 -14.72 -26.72 6.28
C ALA A 126 -14.09 -25.34 6.08
N LEU A 127 -14.63 -24.32 6.78
CA LEU A 127 -14.13 -22.94 6.76
C LEU A 127 -13.81 -22.41 8.15
N ILE A 128 -12.81 -21.51 8.23
CA ILE A 128 -12.62 -20.59 9.36
C ILE A 128 -12.76 -19.17 8.80
N LEU A 129 -13.75 -18.42 9.29
CA LEU A 129 -13.97 -17.02 8.96
C LEU A 129 -13.29 -16.15 10.04
N VAL A 130 -12.30 -15.35 9.67
CA VAL A 130 -11.57 -14.51 10.61
C VAL A 130 -12.06 -13.08 10.53
N ALA A 131 -12.58 -12.57 11.64
CA ALA A 131 -13.06 -11.19 11.77
C ALA A 131 -13.92 -10.71 10.58
N PRO A 132 -14.94 -11.47 10.18
CA PRO A 132 -15.73 -11.17 8.98
C PRO A 132 -16.35 -9.77 9.05
N ARG A 133 -16.29 -9.03 7.91
CA ARG A 133 -16.75 -7.65 7.77
C ARG A 133 -18.20 -7.54 7.28
N MET A 134 -18.75 -8.58 6.69
CA MET A 134 -20.12 -8.57 6.21
C MET A 134 -21.14 -8.25 7.32
N PRO A 135 -22.34 -7.68 7.01
CA PRO A 135 -23.41 -7.44 7.98
C PRO A 135 -23.80 -8.72 8.73
N GLY A 136 -24.26 -8.59 10.00
CA GLY A 136 -24.67 -9.73 10.83
C GLY A 136 -25.70 -10.63 10.14
N THR A 137 -26.73 -10.04 9.54
CA THR A 137 -27.77 -10.76 8.80
C THR A 137 -27.22 -11.54 7.59
N ALA A 138 -26.17 -11.03 6.94
CA ALA A 138 -25.51 -11.73 5.84
C ALA A 138 -24.67 -12.91 6.35
N LEU A 139 -23.98 -12.73 7.50
CA LEU A 139 -23.23 -13.80 8.15
C LEU A 139 -24.17 -14.92 8.62
N ASP A 140 -25.27 -14.59 9.29
CA ASP A 140 -26.28 -15.56 9.75
C ASP A 140 -26.88 -16.37 8.59
N ALA A 141 -27.10 -15.72 7.45
CA ALA A 141 -27.59 -16.39 6.23
C ALA A 141 -26.49 -17.25 5.55
N LEU A 142 -25.22 -16.90 5.72
CA LEU A 142 -24.09 -17.61 5.13
C LEU A 142 -23.74 -18.88 5.90
N LEU A 143 -23.71 -18.84 7.23
CA LEU A 143 -23.21 -19.93 8.08
C LEU A 143 -23.83 -21.30 7.79
N PRO A 144 -25.16 -21.44 7.59
CA PRO A 144 -25.78 -22.72 7.22
C PRO A 144 -25.30 -23.25 5.86
N LEU A 145 -24.92 -22.35 4.94
CA LEU A 145 -24.52 -22.72 3.57
C LEU A 145 -23.05 -23.17 3.49
N VAL A 146 -22.23 -22.76 4.46
CA VAL A 146 -20.79 -23.04 4.48
C VAL A 146 -20.37 -23.97 5.62
N SER A 147 -21.33 -24.54 6.34
CA SER A 147 -21.06 -25.51 7.43
C SER A 147 -20.30 -26.75 6.90
N PRO A 148 -19.37 -27.35 7.68
CA PRO A 148 -18.87 -26.90 8.98
C PRO A 148 -18.05 -25.62 8.89
N ALA A 149 -18.26 -24.70 9.84
CA ALA A 149 -17.52 -23.44 9.88
C ALA A 149 -17.23 -23.01 11.33
N ALA A 150 -16.13 -22.28 11.55
CA ALA A 150 -15.82 -21.57 12.80
C ALA A 150 -15.62 -20.08 12.52
N VAL A 151 -15.89 -19.23 13.51
CA VAL A 151 -15.74 -17.77 13.37
C VAL A 151 -14.78 -17.24 14.43
N ILE A 152 -13.81 -16.44 14.03
CA ILE A 152 -12.85 -15.77 14.92
C ILE A 152 -13.16 -14.27 14.98
N ASN A 153 -13.03 -13.67 16.15
CA ASN A 153 -13.17 -12.23 16.42
C ASN A 153 -14.54 -11.64 16.06
N ARG A 154 -15.56 -12.50 15.99
CA ARG A 154 -16.94 -12.06 15.89
C ARG A 154 -17.86 -13.08 16.58
N PRO A 155 -18.61 -12.70 17.60
CA PRO A 155 -19.58 -13.61 18.22
C PRO A 155 -20.69 -13.94 17.25
N VAL A 156 -21.11 -15.21 17.22
CA VAL A 156 -22.24 -15.69 16.44
C VAL A 156 -23.17 -16.53 17.34
N ASP A 157 -24.48 -16.38 17.12
CA ASP A 157 -25.48 -17.19 17.80
C ASP A 157 -26.00 -18.27 16.83
N HIS A 158 -25.13 -19.25 16.55
CA HIS A 158 -25.45 -20.37 15.66
C HIS A 158 -25.09 -21.70 16.30
N PRO A 159 -26.03 -22.66 16.44
CA PRO A 159 -25.87 -23.85 17.27
C PRO A 159 -24.77 -24.82 16.82
N ALA A 160 -24.33 -24.72 15.56
CA ALA A 160 -23.30 -25.60 14.97
C ALA A 160 -22.01 -24.86 14.57
N THR A 161 -21.87 -23.58 14.94
CA THR A 161 -20.71 -22.78 14.53
C THR A 161 -19.95 -22.26 15.76
N PRO A 162 -18.82 -22.85 16.13
CA PRO A 162 -18.00 -22.32 17.22
C PRO A 162 -17.52 -20.91 16.91
N SER A 163 -17.53 -20.05 17.92
CA SER A 163 -16.97 -18.70 17.83
C SER A 163 -15.89 -18.47 18.90
N LEU A 164 -14.79 -17.85 18.47
CA LEU A 164 -13.68 -17.53 19.33
C LEU A 164 -13.48 -16.02 19.30
N VAL A 165 -13.62 -15.39 20.45
CA VAL A 165 -13.59 -13.93 20.57
C VAL A 165 -12.54 -13.50 21.60
N ILE A 166 -11.94 -12.34 21.34
CA ILE A 166 -11.03 -11.67 22.27
C ILE A 166 -11.84 -10.64 23.05
N ASP A 167 -11.57 -10.52 24.32
CA ASP A 167 -12.18 -9.51 25.18
C ASP A 167 -11.54 -8.14 24.97
N TYR A 168 -11.90 -7.50 23.85
CA TYR A 168 -11.43 -6.15 23.52
C TYR A 168 -12.09 -5.07 24.38
N GLU A 169 -13.22 -5.33 24.99
CA GLU A 169 -13.88 -4.40 25.91
C GLU A 169 -13.00 -4.19 27.15
N ASP A 170 -12.66 -5.28 27.85
CA ASP A 170 -11.77 -5.22 29.01
C ASP A 170 -10.37 -4.71 28.62
N ALA A 171 -9.83 -5.16 27.50
CA ALA A 171 -8.54 -4.70 27.00
C ALA A 171 -8.50 -3.18 26.79
N THR A 172 -9.58 -2.59 26.26
CA THR A 172 -9.67 -1.14 26.07
C THR A 172 -9.73 -0.40 27.40
N VAL A 173 -10.46 -0.94 28.37
CA VAL A 173 -10.44 -0.38 29.72
C VAL A 173 -9.01 -0.39 30.28
N GLN A 174 -8.23 -1.47 30.13
CA GLN A 174 -6.84 -1.52 30.58
C GLN A 174 -5.97 -0.43 29.92
N VAL A 175 -6.12 -0.20 28.61
CA VAL A 175 -5.38 0.86 27.89
C VAL A 175 -5.74 2.25 28.44
N VAL A 176 -7.03 2.53 28.60
CA VAL A 176 -7.48 3.83 29.11
C VAL A 176 -7.06 4.05 30.56
N GLU A 177 -7.19 3.06 31.44
CA GLU A 177 -6.73 3.13 32.84
C GLU A 177 -5.21 3.42 32.91
N HIS A 178 -4.42 2.81 32.03
CA HIS A 178 -2.98 3.08 31.92
C HIS A 178 -2.72 4.55 31.56
N LEU A 179 -3.39 5.07 30.52
CA LEU A 179 -3.22 6.45 30.08
C LEU A 179 -3.72 7.46 31.13
N VAL A 180 -4.85 7.19 31.75
CA VAL A 180 -5.39 8.00 32.86
C VAL A 180 -4.43 7.98 34.06
N GLY A 181 -3.82 6.85 34.38
CA GLY A 181 -2.80 6.70 35.40
C GLY A 181 -1.53 7.53 35.11
N LEU A 182 -1.20 7.77 33.83
CA LEU A 182 -0.11 8.65 33.39
C LEU A 182 -0.49 10.14 33.39
N GLY A 183 -1.75 10.47 33.74
CA GLY A 183 -2.28 11.82 33.88
C GLY A 183 -3.01 12.34 32.65
N HIS A 184 -3.18 11.56 31.59
CA HIS A 184 -3.94 11.98 30.40
C HIS A 184 -5.44 12.11 30.72
N ARG A 185 -6.07 13.16 30.17
CA ARG A 185 -7.51 13.45 30.33
C ARG A 185 -8.20 13.78 29.03
N ARG A 186 -7.43 13.92 27.95
CA ARG A 186 -7.95 14.12 26.59
C ARG A 186 -7.26 13.12 25.67
N LEU A 187 -8.03 12.16 25.16
CA LEU A 187 -7.56 11.09 24.29
C LEU A 187 -8.12 11.26 22.87
N ALA A 188 -7.40 10.82 21.88
CA ALA A 188 -7.94 10.55 20.55
C ALA A 188 -8.07 9.03 20.37
N TYR A 189 -9.23 8.57 19.93
CA TYR A 189 -9.44 7.19 19.50
C TYR A 189 -9.47 7.14 17.98
N LEU A 190 -8.48 6.47 17.37
CA LEU A 190 -8.45 6.21 15.94
C LEU A 190 -9.29 4.97 15.66
N ALA A 191 -10.51 5.20 15.21
CA ALA A 191 -11.50 4.15 15.03
C ALA A 191 -11.23 3.34 13.76
N GLY A 192 -11.43 2.02 13.85
CA GLY A 192 -11.30 1.10 12.73
C GLY A 192 -12.51 1.09 11.80
N PRO A 193 -12.52 0.17 10.83
CA PRO A 193 -13.66 0.01 9.93
C PRO A 193 -14.96 -0.24 10.69
N ARG A 194 -16.02 0.51 10.36
CA ARG A 194 -17.33 0.41 11.04
C ARG A 194 -17.93 -1.01 11.01
N ALA A 195 -17.57 -1.80 10.02
CA ALA A 195 -18.02 -3.19 9.88
C ALA A 195 -17.27 -4.18 10.81
N ALA A 196 -16.19 -3.73 11.47
CA ALA A 196 -15.39 -4.58 12.34
C ALA A 196 -16.05 -4.77 13.72
N ALA A 197 -16.46 -5.99 14.05
CA ALA A 197 -17.01 -6.32 15.37
C ALA A 197 -16.02 -6.02 16.52
N THR A 198 -14.72 -6.09 16.25
CA THR A 198 -13.66 -5.75 17.19
C THR A 198 -13.64 -4.25 17.53
N ASP A 199 -13.99 -3.36 16.57
CA ASP A 199 -14.11 -1.93 16.84
C ASP A 199 -15.33 -1.63 17.74
N VAL A 200 -16.43 -2.34 17.53
CA VAL A 200 -17.61 -2.23 18.40
C VAL A 200 -17.26 -2.59 19.84
N ALA A 201 -16.49 -3.67 20.05
CA ALA A 201 -16.06 -4.08 21.39
C ALA A 201 -15.10 -3.05 22.03
N ARG A 202 -14.17 -2.46 21.26
CA ARG A 202 -13.28 -1.38 21.75
C ARG A 202 -14.08 -0.14 22.16
N ARG A 203 -15.09 0.25 21.39
CA ARG A 203 -15.99 1.37 21.74
C ARG A 203 -16.78 1.11 23.02
N ALA A 204 -17.23 -0.13 23.25
CA ALA A 204 -17.86 -0.51 24.48
C ALA A 204 -16.91 -0.35 25.68
N GLY A 205 -15.64 -0.73 25.53
CA GLY A 205 -14.60 -0.50 26.53
C GLY A 205 -14.31 0.98 26.77
N LEU A 206 -14.31 1.82 25.73
CA LEU A 206 -14.19 3.26 25.87
C LEU A 206 -15.37 3.84 26.65
N ALA A 207 -16.60 3.41 26.37
CA ALA A 207 -17.80 3.85 27.10
C ALA A 207 -17.71 3.46 28.58
N THR A 208 -17.30 2.23 28.87
CA THR A 208 -17.08 1.75 30.26
C THR A 208 -16.01 2.58 30.98
N ALA A 209 -14.92 2.94 30.29
CA ALA A 209 -13.87 3.79 30.86
C ALA A 209 -14.33 5.23 31.10
N LEU A 210 -15.15 5.80 30.23
CA LEU A 210 -15.74 7.13 30.39
C LEU A 210 -16.70 7.19 31.60
N GLU A 211 -17.45 6.11 31.88
CA GLU A 211 -18.27 6.01 33.08
C GLU A 211 -17.43 6.02 34.37
N ARG A 212 -16.23 5.42 34.34
CA ARG A 212 -15.31 5.39 35.49
C ARG A 212 -14.55 6.71 35.69
N HIS A 213 -14.32 7.45 34.59
CA HIS A 213 -13.55 8.70 34.58
C HIS A 213 -14.35 9.83 33.93
N PRO A 214 -15.26 10.48 34.68
CA PRO A 214 -16.13 11.54 34.14
C PRO A 214 -15.38 12.81 33.67
N ASP A 215 -14.11 12.96 34.05
CA ASP A 215 -13.20 14.03 33.62
C ASP A 215 -12.40 13.68 32.36
N LEU A 216 -12.59 12.47 31.81
CA LEU A 216 -11.95 12.03 30.57
C LEU A 216 -12.76 12.49 29.36
N GLU A 217 -12.07 13.05 28.38
CA GLU A 217 -12.60 13.40 27.07
C GLU A 217 -11.99 12.50 26.00
N VAL A 218 -12.80 11.91 25.15
CA VAL A 218 -12.34 11.08 24.02
C VAL A 218 -12.86 11.69 22.72
N VAL A 219 -11.94 12.07 21.85
CA VAL A 219 -12.24 12.50 20.47
C VAL A 219 -12.09 11.29 19.56
N GLU A 220 -13.16 10.89 18.92
CA GLU A 220 -13.16 9.77 17.99
C GLU A 220 -12.88 10.25 16.56
N LEU A 221 -11.89 9.64 15.91
CA LEU A 221 -11.48 9.92 14.54
C LEU A 221 -11.64 8.63 13.71
N PRO A 222 -12.54 8.57 12.73
CA PRO A 222 -12.66 7.41 11.85
C PRO A 222 -11.43 7.35 10.93
N VAL A 223 -10.68 6.26 11.00
CA VAL A 223 -9.41 6.14 10.28
C VAL A 223 -9.43 4.95 9.33
N GLY A 224 -9.28 3.75 9.83
CA GLY A 224 -9.14 2.55 9.03
C GLY A 224 -8.33 1.49 9.76
N ALA A 225 -7.68 0.57 9.04
CA ALA A 225 -6.99 -0.57 9.66
C ALA A 225 -5.52 -0.74 9.23
N ASP A 226 -5.00 0.12 8.36
CA ASP A 226 -3.67 0.00 7.76
C ASP A 226 -2.72 1.14 8.14
N LEU A 227 -1.45 1.01 7.71
CA LEU A 227 -0.41 2.00 7.95
C LEU A 227 -0.72 3.36 7.31
N ALA A 228 -1.26 3.38 6.10
CA ALA A 228 -1.50 4.60 5.35
C ALA A 228 -2.59 5.45 6.00
N SER A 229 -3.67 4.82 6.44
CA SER A 229 -4.76 5.48 7.16
C SER A 229 -4.30 6.04 8.51
N GLY A 230 -3.45 5.32 9.24
CA GLY A 230 -2.84 5.82 10.47
C GLY A 230 -1.93 7.03 10.24
N HIS A 231 -1.14 7.01 9.18
CA HIS A 231 -0.28 8.13 8.79
C HIS A 231 -1.09 9.38 8.43
N ALA A 232 -2.14 9.21 7.63
CA ALA A 232 -3.02 10.30 7.21
C ALA A 232 -3.75 10.99 8.38
N ALA A 233 -4.01 10.25 9.49
CA ALA A 233 -4.74 10.78 10.65
C ALA A 233 -3.95 11.78 11.50
N ALA A 234 -2.64 11.93 11.31
CA ALA A 234 -1.78 12.74 12.19
C ALA A 234 -2.23 14.21 12.30
N GLY A 235 -2.68 14.82 11.21
CA GLY A 235 -3.18 16.20 11.21
C GLY A 235 -4.40 16.37 12.11
N GLU A 236 -5.37 15.47 12.03
CA GLU A 236 -6.57 15.49 12.85
C GLU A 236 -6.26 15.16 14.32
N VAL A 237 -5.35 14.23 14.57
CA VAL A 237 -4.86 13.92 15.92
C VAL A 237 -4.28 15.18 16.57
N LEU A 238 -3.41 15.90 15.90
CA LEU A 238 -2.80 17.13 16.42
C LEU A 238 -3.83 18.24 16.60
N ALA A 239 -4.77 18.38 15.67
CA ALA A 239 -5.86 19.36 15.77
C ALA A 239 -6.82 19.06 16.94
N SER A 240 -6.99 17.80 17.31
CA SER A 240 -7.83 17.37 18.43
C SER A 240 -7.29 17.81 19.79
N ARG A 241 -6.02 18.23 19.88
CA ARG A 241 -5.30 18.54 21.13
C ARG A 241 -5.30 17.40 22.14
N ALA A 242 -5.46 16.17 21.69
CA ALA A 242 -5.33 14.99 22.52
C ALA A 242 -3.87 14.86 23.02
N THR A 243 -3.71 14.44 24.25
CA THR A 243 -2.38 14.21 24.83
C THR A 243 -1.95 12.75 24.73
N ALA A 244 -2.89 11.85 24.41
CA ALA A 244 -2.61 10.47 24.10
C ALA A 244 -3.58 9.95 23.02
N VAL A 245 -3.13 8.94 22.29
CA VAL A 245 -3.86 8.29 21.20
C VAL A 245 -4.02 6.81 21.51
N VAL A 246 -5.21 6.30 21.29
CA VAL A 246 -5.53 4.88 21.27
C VAL A 246 -5.85 4.53 19.82
N ALA A 247 -4.94 3.84 19.13
CA ALA A 247 -5.11 3.45 17.75
C ALA A 247 -5.90 2.13 17.64
N TYR A 248 -6.66 1.96 16.56
CA TYR A 248 -7.43 0.74 16.29
C TYR A 248 -6.59 -0.54 16.34
N ASN A 249 -5.38 -0.50 15.75
CA ASN A 249 -4.42 -1.60 15.79
C ASN A 249 -2.98 -1.07 15.72
N ASP A 250 -2.00 -1.95 15.77
CA ASP A 250 -0.58 -1.59 15.70
C ASP A 250 -0.17 -1.01 14.35
N LEU A 251 -0.79 -1.42 13.23
CA LEU A 251 -0.50 -0.84 11.92
C LEU A 251 -0.91 0.63 11.85
N VAL A 252 -2.10 0.97 12.33
CA VAL A 252 -2.56 2.36 12.44
C VAL A 252 -1.66 3.15 13.38
N ALA A 253 -1.26 2.56 14.52
CA ALA A 253 -0.31 3.19 15.45
C ALA A 253 1.05 3.47 14.79
N PHE A 254 1.60 2.54 14.00
CA PHE A 254 2.86 2.74 13.29
C PHE A 254 2.76 3.80 12.21
N GLY A 255 1.66 3.83 11.44
CA GLY A 255 1.41 4.90 10.49
C GLY A 255 1.40 6.27 11.17
N LEU A 256 0.67 6.39 12.28
CA LEU A 256 0.65 7.61 13.08
C LEU A 256 2.03 7.96 13.65
N LEU A 257 2.78 7.00 14.21
CA LEU A 257 4.13 7.23 14.73
C LEU A 257 5.08 7.75 13.64
N ALA A 258 4.97 7.24 12.41
CA ALA A 258 5.74 7.72 11.29
C ALA A 258 5.42 9.19 10.99
N ALA A 259 4.14 9.53 10.86
CA ALA A 259 3.70 10.91 10.59
C ALA A 259 4.01 11.89 11.72
N LEU A 260 3.87 11.48 12.99
CA LEU A 260 4.26 12.29 14.14
C LEU A 260 5.77 12.56 14.16
N ASN A 261 6.58 11.54 13.85
CA ASN A 261 8.04 11.71 13.73
C ASN A 261 8.40 12.65 12.57
N GLU A 262 7.71 12.55 11.43
CA GLU A 262 7.86 13.48 10.29
C GLU A 262 7.48 14.92 10.67
N ALA A 263 6.45 15.09 11.51
CA ALA A 263 6.04 16.38 12.03
C ALA A 263 6.93 16.91 13.18
N GLY A 264 7.97 16.18 13.59
CA GLY A 264 8.85 16.55 14.69
C GLY A 264 8.20 16.46 16.07
N VAL A 265 7.07 15.74 16.19
CA VAL A 265 6.34 15.52 17.45
C VAL A 265 6.93 14.33 18.19
N ALA A 266 7.41 14.56 19.39
CA ALA A 266 8.06 13.53 20.18
C ALA A 266 7.05 12.56 20.83
N VAL A 267 7.25 11.26 20.62
CA VAL A 267 6.49 10.22 21.29
C VAL A 267 7.43 9.47 22.25
N PRO A 268 7.11 9.43 23.57
CA PRO A 268 5.89 9.91 24.23
C PRO A 268 5.98 11.38 24.74
N GLY A 269 7.05 12.15 24.40
CA GLY A 269 7.36 13.46 24.98
C GLY A 269 6.26 14.50 24.82
N ASP A 270 5.64 14.57 23.65
CA ASP A 270 4.57 15.51 23.31
C ASP A 270 3.19 14.84 23.25
N ILE A 271 3.14 13.58 22.84
CA ILE A 271 1.92 12.78 22.76
C ILE A 271 2.21 11.31 23.00
N SER A 272 1.38 10.63 23.75
CA SER A 272 1.46 9.18 23.96
C SER A 272 0.68 8.43 22.88
N VAL A 273 1.17 7.25 22.45
CA VAL A 273 0.48 6.40 21.48
C VAL A 273 0.40 4.97 21.98
N ALA A 274 -0.81 4.40 21.96
CA ALA A 274 -1.06 3.00 22.27
C ALA A 274 -1.78 2.31 21.11
N GLY A 275 -1.45 1.04 20.85
CA GLY A 275 -2.04 0.21 19.80
C GLY A 275 -2.74 -1.04 20.33
N TYR A 276 -3.09 -1.95 19.42
CA TYR A 276 -3.60 -3.30 19.69
C TYR A 276 -2.93 -4.29 18.78
N ASP A 277 -2.82 -5.53 19.20
CA ASP A 277 -2.41 -6.75 18.52
C ASP A 277 -1.05 -7.30 18.94
N ASP A 278 -0.13 -6.46 19.41
CA ASP A 278 1.26 -6.84 19.81
C ASP A 278 1.98 -7.59 18.69
N ILE A 279 1.93 -7.03 17.46
CA ILE A 279 2.70 -7.59 16.36
C ILE A 279 4.20 -7.48 16.63
N ASP A 280 5.02 -8.34 16.03
CA ASP A 280 6.47 -8.42 16.32
C ASP A 280 7.17 -7.04 16.25
N LEU A 281 6.75 -6.17 15.32
CA LEU A 281 7.30 -4.82 15.19
C LEU A 281 7.06 -3.93 16.41
N ALA A 282 6.01 -4.15 17.18
CA ALA A 282 5.68 -3.34 18.36
C ALA A 282 6.82 -3.30 19.38
N ARG A 283 7.53 -4.40 19.51
CA ARG A 283 8.68 -4.52 20.43
C ARG A 283 9.95 -3.84 19.89
N TYR A 284 10.14 -3.87 18.56
CA TYR A 284 11.40 -3.44 17.92
C TYR A 284 11.34 -2.02 17.35
N ALA A 285 10.18 -1.37 17.39
CA ALA A 285 10.04 0.04 17.01
C ALA A 285 10.76 0.98 17.98
N THR A 286 10.99 2.21 17.54
CA THR A 286 11.53 3.28 18.38
C THR A 286 10.64 4.52 18.25
N PRO A 287 9.88 4.85 19.31
CA PRO A 287 9.77 4.14 20.60
C PRO A 287 9.08 2.78 20.46
N GLY A 288 9.39 1.83 21.37
CA GLY A 288 8.66 0.56 21.45
C GLY A 288 7.19 0.82 21.75
N LEU A 289 6.28 0.24 20.97
CA LEU A 289 4.85 0.53 21.02
C LEU A 289 4.17 -0.14 22.22
N THR A 290 3.53 0.66 23.07
CA THR A 290 2.56 0.20 24.07
C THR A 290 1.34 -0.32 23.33
N THR A 291 0.95 -1.56 23.60
CA THR A 291 -0.09 -2.24 22.83
C THR A 291 -0.80 -3.31 23.66
N VAL A 292 -1.89 -3.82 23.14
CA VAL A 292 -2.61 -4.96 23.75
C VAL A 292 -2.13 -6.25 23.13
N SER A 293 -1.55 -7.12 23.94
CA SER A 293 -1.10 -8.45 23.52
C SER A 293 -2.25 -9.44 23.49
N VAL A 294 -2.32 -10.18 22.39
CA VAL A 294 -3.37 -11.15 22.08
C VAL A 294 -2.72 -12.45 21.61
N PRO A 295 -3.16 -13.62 22.06
CA PRO A 295 -2.53 -14.89 21.68
C PRO A 295 -3.02 -15.41 20.33
N GLN A 296 -2.76 -14.67 19.21
CA GLN A 296 -3.31 -14.97 17.88
C GLN A 296 -3.03 -16.40 17.41
N ALA A 297 -1.80 -16.90 17.58
CA ALA A 297 -1.47 -18.26 17.16
C ALA A 297 -2.24 -19.32 17.96
N GLU A 298 -2.46 -19.09 19.28
CA GLU A 298 -3.28 -20.00 20.10
C GLU A 298 -4.76 -19.92 19.70
N LEU A 299 -5.25 -18.71 19.42
CA LEU A 299 -6.59 -18.49 18.88
C LEU A 299 -6.81 -19.31 17.60
N GLY A 300 -5.83 -19.29 16.67
CA GLY A 300 -5.87 -20.11 15.46
C GLY A 300 -5.85 -21.61 15.75
N ARG A 301 -5.00 -22.07 16.67
CA ARG A 301 -4.95 -23.49 17.09
C ARG A 301 -6.28 -23.95 17.68
N GLN A 302 -6.85 -23.15 18.56
CA GLN A 302 -8.12 -23.50 19.22
C GLN A 302 -9.28 -23.48 18.22
N ALA A 303 -9.31 -22.51 17.29
CA ALA A 303 -10.32 -22.47 16.22
C ALA A 303 -10.31 -23.75 15.37
N TRP A 304 -9.13 -24.24 15.04
CA TRP A 304 -9.02 -25.53 14.36
C TRP A 304 -9.55 -26.67 15.20
N ARG A 305 -9.16 -26.81 16.47
CA ARG A 305 -9.60 -27.90 17.34
C ARG A 305 -11.12 -27.94 17.47
N GLU A 306 -11.75 -26.79 17.68
CA GLU A 306 -13.21 -26.71 17.78
C GLU A 306 -13.88 -27.01 16.43
N LEU A 307 -13.34 -26.52 15.32
CA LEU A 307 -13.86 -26.85 14.00
C LEU A 307 -13.68 -28.34 13.67
N HIS A 308 -12.53 -28.93 14.01
CA HIS A 308 -12.27 -30.34 13.75
C HIS A 308 -13.22 -31.25 14.54
N SER A 309 -13.57 -30.88 15.77
CA SER A 309 -14.57 -31.62 16.54
C SER A 309 -15.95 -31.58 15.89
N VAL A 310 -16.34 -30.48 15.22
CA VAL A 310 -17.59 -30.38 14.46
C VAL A 310 -17.52 -31.20 13.16
N ILE A 311 -16.35 -31.32 12.53
CA ILE A 311 -16.16 -32.17 11.33
C ILE A 311 -16.34 -33.66 11.66
N ASP A 312 -15.88 -34.08 12.84
CA ASP A 312 -15.91 -35.48 13.28
C ASP A 312 -17.24 -35.88 13.95
N ASP A 313 -17.96 -34.94 14.55
CA ASP A 313 -19.24 -35.19 15.23
C ASP A 313 -20.23 -34.03 14.99
N ASP A 314 -21.18 -34.23 14.08
CA ASP A 314 -22.24 -33.26 13.75
C ASP A 314 -23.15 -32.88 14.95
N ALA A 315 -23.09 -33.63 16.05
CA ALA A 315 -23.88 -33.36 17.25
C ALA A 315 -23.18 -32.47 18.27
N HIS A 316 -21.95 -32.01 17.96
CA HIS A 316 -21.19 -31.15 18.85
C HIS A 316 -21.85 -29.77 18.98
N ALA A 317 -22.24 -29.41 20.23
CA ALA A 317 -22.80 -28.08 20.49
C ALA A 317 -21.71 -27.02 20.39
N ALA A 318 -21.89 -26.05 19.49
CA ALA A 318 -20.94 -24.96 19.34
C ALA A 318 -20.87 -24.08 20.60
N THR A 319 -19.67 -23.68 20.95
CA THR A 319 -19.38 -22.82 22.10
C THR A 319 -18.79 -21.48 21.67
N THR A 320 -19.01 -20.44 22.48
CA THR A 320 -18.26 -19.20 22.35
C THR A 320 -17.11 -19.20 23.33
N THR A 321 -15.88 -19.33 22.82
CA THR A 321 -14.66 -19.28 23.62
C THR A 321 -14.12 -17.86 23.68
N ARG A 322 -13.95 -17.32 24.93
CA ARG A 322 -13.38 -15.97 25.14
C ARG A 322 -11.92 -16.06 25.53
N PHE A 323 -11.09 -15.25 24.88
CA PHE A 323 -9.67 -15.06 25.18
C PHE A 323 -9.47 -13.73 25.88
N THR A 324 -8.68 -13.73 26.93
CA THR A 324 -8.25 -12.51 27.61
C THR A 324 -7.11 -11.86 26.81
N ALA A 325 -7.12 -10.54 26.75
CA ALA A 325 -6.03 -9.73 26.22
C ALA A 325 -5.35 -8.97 27.36
N ARG A 326 -4.10 -8.59 27.16
CA ARG A 326 -3.31 -7.95 28.22
C ARG A 326 -2.54 -6.75 27.66
N LEU A 327 -2.55 -5.64 28.41
CA LEU A 327 -1.73 -4.48 28.08
C LEU A 327 -0.23 -4.78 28.25
N GLU A 328 0.55 -4.54 27.23
CA GLU A 328 2.01 -4.52 27.23
C GLU A 328 2.49 -3.07 27.15
N ALA A 329 2.75 -2.46 28.29
CA ALA A 329 3.24 -1.10 28.38
C ALA A 329 4.71 -1.03 27.94
N ARG A 330 5.00 -0.12 27.01
CA ARG A 330 6.34 0.14 26.47
C ARG A 330 6.64 1.64 26.45
N SER A 331 7.58 2.06 25.62
CA SER A 331 8.11 3.43 25.63
C SER A 331 7.35 4.45 24.77
N SER A 332 6.28 4.06 24.08
CA SER A 332 5.44 4.99 23.31
C SER A 332 4.37 5.71 24.16
N THR A 333 4.24 5.36 25.43
CA THR A 333 3.39 6.06 26.41
C THR A 333 4.22 6.58 27.56
N GLY A 334 3.92 7.79 28.04
CA GLY A 334 4.62 8.47 29.12
C GLY A 334 3.71 9.44 29.87
N PRO A 335 4.19 10.09 30.92
CA PRO A 335 3.41 11.10 31.64
C PRO A 335 2.96 12.26 30.74
N VAL A 336 1.77 12.81 31.02
CA VAL A 336 1.25 13.97 30.27
C VAL A 336 2.28 15.10 30.22
N PRO A 337 2.53 15.72 29.05
CA PRO A 337 3.50 16.79 28.87
C PRO A 337 3.23 17.98 29.79
N ARG A 338 4.23 18.43 30.54
CA ARG A 338 4.10 19.57 31.49
C ARG A 338 3.76 20.90 30.82
N SER A 339 4.03 21.05 29.53
CA SER A 339 3.73 22.27 28.76
C SER A 339 2.24 22.50 28.55
N ILE A 340 1.43 21.46 28.50
CA ILE A 340 -0.03 21.55 28.30
C ILE A 340 -0.76 21.86 29.62
N ALA A 341 -0.23 21.40 30.75
CA ALA A 341 -0.83 21.68 32.07
C ALA A 341 -0.78 23.18 32.48
N ARG A 342 0.03 23.99 31.81
CA ARG A 342 0.18 25.43 32.10
C ARG A 342 -0.68 26.35 31.21
N ALA A 343 -1.29 25.83 30.14
CA ALA A 343 -2.07 26.59 29.18
C ALA A 343 -3.57 26.71 29.51
N VAL A 344 -4.04 26.06 30.61
CA VAL A 344 -5.46 26.08 31.01
C VAL A 344 -5.83 27.28 31.94
N VAL A 345 -4.86 28.10 32.35
CA VAL A 345 -5.13 29.28 33.18
C VAL A 345 -4.58 30.53 32.47
N THR A 346 -5.49 31.31 31.95
CA THR A 346 -5.44 32.64 31.35
C THR A 346 -5.56 32.71 29.83
N GLU A 347 -6.79 32.89 29.36
CA GLU A 347 -7.01 33.64 28.12
C GLU A 347 -6.67 35.10 28.33
N PRO A 348 -5.91 35.74 27.45
CA PRO A 348 -6.12 37.14 27.11
C PRO A 348 -6.82 37.20 25.76
N GLU A 349 -7.90 37.93 25.75
CA GLU A 349 -8.64 38.40 24.57
C GLU A 349 -7.67 38.94 23.50
N PRO A 350 -7.74 38.51 22.23
CA PRO A 350 -6.85 39.01 21.19
C PRO A 350 -7.26 40.45 20.86
N ALA A 351 -6.39 41.40 21.14
CA ALA A 351 -6.48 42.73 20.57
C ALA A 351 -6.39 42.63 19.03
N ALA A 352 -7.42 43.16 18.39
CA ALA A 352 -7.48 43.32 16.95
C ALA A 352 -6.31 44.18 16.46
N THR A 353 -5.36 43.54 15.74
CA THR A 353 -4.42 44.28 14.91
C THR A 353 -5.03 44.46 13.52
N PRO A 354 -4.89 45.64 12.91
CA PRO A 354 -5.49 45.90 11.61
C PRO A 354 -4.78 45.05 10.53
N GLU A 355 -5.59 44.38 9.71
CA GLU A 355 -5.14 43.73 8.47
C GLU A 355 -4.48 44.79 7.56
N THR A 356 -3.18 44.75 7.49
CA THR A 356 -2.48 45.33 6.36
C THR A 356 -2.53 44.28 5.23
N ASP A 357 -3.05 44.69 4.11
CA ASP A 357 -3.12 43.96 2.84
C ASP A 357 -1.67 43.67 2.37
N VAL A 358 -1.05 42.64 2.93
CA VAL A 358 0.23 42.10 2.43
C VAL A 358 -0.13 41.10 1.35
N ALA A 359 0.26 41.40 0.13
CA ALA A 359 0.13 40.46 -1.00
C ALA A 359 0.64 39.08 -0.58
N ASP A 360 -0.13 38.03 -0.87
CA ASP A 360 0.20 36.64 -0.56
C ASP A 360 1.57 36.31 -1.14
N PRO A 361 2.58 35.93 -0.33
CA PRO A 361 3.93 35.65 -0.84
C PRO A 361 4.00 34.37 -1.68
N GLY A 362 2.90 33.61 -1.81
CA GLY A 362 2.83 32.37 -2.58
C GLY A 362 3.54 31.17 -1.92
N PRO A 363 3.65 30.04 -2.65
CA PRO A 363 4.30 28.84 -2.13
C PRO A 363 5.80 29.05 -1.90
N THR A 364 6.33 28.49 -0.80
CA THR A 364 7.77 28.58 -0.45
C THR A 364 8.32 27.21 -0.08
N TRP A 365 9.59 26.97 -0.45
CA TRP A 365 10.34 25.80 -0.05
C TRP A 365 10.96 26.01 1.33
N SER A 366 10.99 24.96 2.13
CA SER A 366 11.69 24.91 3.42
C SER A 366 12.52 23.63 3.51
N VAL A 367 13.74 23.74 4.04
CA VAL A 367 14.61 22.58 4.27
C VAL A 367 14.25 21.97 5.62
N GLU A 368 13.84 20.73 5.62
CA GLU A 368 13.55 19.92 6.81
C GLU A 368 14.63 18.82 6.96
N PRO A 369 14.77 18.14 8.10
CA PRO A 369 15.92 17.26 8.38
C PRO A 369 16.16 16.10 7.39
N ARG A 370 15.15 15.73 6.59
CA ARG A 370 15.23 14.59 5.65
C ARG A 370 14.62 14.87 4.28
N GLU A 371 14.04 16.04 4.09
CA GLU A 371 13.32 16.40 2.87
C GLU A 371 13.25 17.91 2.70
N ILE A 372 12.87 18.36 1.52
CA ILE A 372 12.59 19.77 1.25
C ILE A 372 11.12 19.89 0.91
N VAL A 373 10.40 20.73 1.64
CA VAL A 373 8.93 20.79 1.58
C VAL A 373 8.48 22.11 1.00
N LEU A 374 7.58 22.05 0.03
CA LEU A 374 6.87 23.21 -0.51
C LEU A 374 5.56 23.41 0.26
N ARG A 375 5.35 24.59 0.84
CA ARG A 375 4.13 24.95 1.57
C ARG A 375 3.50 26.21 1.02
N HIS A 376 2.16 26.23 1.01
CA HIS A 376 1.43 27.48 0.83
C HIS A 376 1.36 28.23 2.16
N THR A 377 1.52 29.55 2.12
CA THR A 377 1.61 30.39 3.33
C THR A 377 0.33 30.48 4.14
N ARG A 378 -0.84 30.35 3.50
CA ARG A 378 -2.15 30.39 4.16
C ARG A 378 -2.56 29.06 4.78
N ASP A 379 -2.15 27.95 4.14
CA ASP A 379 -2.50 26.60 4.55
C ASP A 379 -1.25 25.82 4.93
N ARG A 380 -1.19 25.28 6.12
CA ARG A 380 -0.04 24.49 6.60
C ARG A 380 0.12 23.13 5.88
N VAL A 381 -0.68 22.85 4.85
CA VAL A 381 -0.63 21.62 4.09
C VAL A 381 0.53 21.67 3.10
N PRO A 382 1.41 20.66 3.07
CA PRO A 382 2.47 20.58 2.06
C PRO A 382 1.88 20.43 0.65
N LEU A 383 2.26 21.31 -0.27
CA LEU A 383 1.94 21.17 -1.69
C LEU A 383 2.81 20.13 -2.37
N ALA A 384 4.08 20.04 -1.98
CA ALA A 384 5.00 19.04 -2.52
C ALA A 384 6.12 18.71 -1.52
N ARG A 385 6.65 17.48 -1.61
CA ARG A 385 7.84 17.04 -0.88
C ARG A 385 8.90 16.59 -1.88
N TYR A 386 10.13 17.10 -1.73
CA TYR A 386 11.29 16.71 -2.51
C TYR A 386 12.17 15.79 -1.67
N VAL A 387 12.30 14.55 -2.09
CA VAL A 387 12.98 13.45 -1.40
C VAL A 387 14.26 13.10 -2.15
N ASP A 388 15.37 12.88 -1.45
CA ASP A 388 16.69 12.56 -2.04
C ASP A 388 16.75 11.19 -2.72
N GLY A 389 15.88 10.26 -2.32
CA GLY A 389 15.81 8.91 -2.89
C GLY A 389 16.96 7.97 -2.49
N GLU A 390 17.87 8.35 -1.59
CA GLU A 390 19.03 7.54 -1.22
C GLU A 390 18.69 6.15 -0.66
N ARG A 391 17.51 6.01 -0.05
CA ARG A 391 17.04 4.76 0.57
C ARG A 391 16.33 3.82 -0.37
N LEU A 392 16.13 4.21 -1.62
CA LEU A 392 15.46 3.37 -2.59
C LEU A 392 16.29 2.12 -2.91
N PRO A 393 15.65 0.97 -3.16
CA PRO A 393 16.36 -0.24 -3.57
C PRO A 393 17.18 -0.02 -4.84
N ALA A 394 18.39 -0.56 -4.93
CA ALA A 394 19.27 -0.41 -6.10
C ALA A 394 18.59 -0.79 -7.41
N ILE A 395 17.74 -1.85 -7.41
CA ILE A 395 16.96 -2.29 -8.57
C ILE A 395 15.93 -1.25 -9.07
N HIS A 396 15.60 -0.25 -8.26
CA HIS A 396 14.70 0.84 -8.64
C HIS A 396 15.45 2.06 -9.18
N SER A 397 16.79 1.99 -9.31
CA SER A 397 17.64 3.11 -9.70
C SER A 397 17.40 4.35 -8.82
N PRO A 398 17.97 4.37 -7.60
CA PRO A 398 17.76 5.44 -6.62
C PRO A 398 17.97 6.84 -7.22
N ARG A 399 17.03 7.74 -6.96
CA ARG A 399 17.03 9.10 -7.53
C ARG A 399 16.19 10.06 -6.70
N PRO A 400 16.50 11.36 -6.70
CA PRO A 400 15.63 12.37 -6.10
C PRO A 400 14.31 12.53 -6.86
N TYR A 401 13.19 12.72 -6.12
CA TYR A 401 11.85 12.82 -6.67
C TYR A 401 10.92 13.70 -5.84
N LEU A 402 9.80 14.13 -6.43
CA LEU A 402 8.68 14.77 -5.72
C LEU A 402 7.57 13.77 -5.44
N HIS A 403 7.23 13.57 -4.17
CA HIS A 403 6.05 12.85 -3.74
C HIS A 403 5.82 13.03 -2.22
N PRO A 404 4.56 13.23 -1.77
CA PRO A 404 3.41 13.54 -2.61
C PRO A 404 3.46 14.96 -3.20
N VAL A 405 2.71 15.18 -4.28
CA VAL A 405 2.38 16.51 -4.81
C VAL A 405 0.86 16.63 -4.79
N HIS A 406 0.35 17.71 -4.18
CA HIS A 406 -1.08 17.93 -4.00
C HIS A 406 -1.57 19.17 -4.78
N SER A 407 -2.83 19.17 -5.12
CA SER A 407 -3.54 20.39 -5.51
C SER A 407 -3.74 21.30 -4.29
N LEU A 408 -4.23 22.55 -4.48
CA LEU A 408 -4.53 23.45 -3.37
C LEU A 408 -5.64 22.89 -2.46
N ALA A 409 -6.59 22.15 -3.03
CA ALA A 409 -7.64 21.46 -2.27
C ALA A 409 -7.14 20.16 -1.57
N GLY A 410 -5.84 19.87 -1.62
CA GLY A 410 -5.22 18.70 -0.97
C GLY A 410 -5.42 17.38 -1.69
N VAL A 411 -5.85 17.38 -2.96
CA VAL A 411 -5.97 16.15 -3.75
C VAL A 411 -4.59 15.69 -4.21
N PRO A 412 -4.15 14.45 -3.94
CA PRO A 412 -2.87 13.95 -4.41
C PRO A 412 -2.87 13.81 -5.94
N LEU A 413 -1.84 14.34 -6.59
CA LEU A 413 -1.65 14.31 -8.05
C LEU A 413 -0.40 13.53 -8.45
N THR A 414 0.20 12.80 -7.53
CA THR A 414 1.29 11.87 -7.79
C THR A 414 1.06 10.54 -7.08
N GLU A 415 1.60 9.46 -7.65
CA GLU A 415 1.64 8.13 -7.07
C GLU A 415 3.09 7.64 -6.95
N SER A 416 3.42 6.87 -5.90
CA SER A 416 4.75 6.32 -5.68
C SER A 416 4.67 4.84 -5.35
N GLU A 417 5.60 4.05 -5.91
CA GLU A 417 5.72 2.60 -5.70
C GLU A 417 4.43 1.78 -5.94
N PRO A 418 3.64 2.07 -7.01
CA PRO A 418 2.43 1.30 -7.26
C PRO A 418 2.78 -0.19 -7.45
N VAL A 419 1.84 -1.07 -7.09
CA VAL A 419 2.06 -2.54 -7.05
C VAL A 419 2.52 -3.08 -8.40
N ASP A 420 2.05 -2.53 -9.49
CA ASP A 420 2.36 -2.91 -10.88
C ASP A 420 3.71 -2.36 -11.38
N HIS A 421 4.17 -1.21 -10.82
CA HIS A 421 5.38 -0.50 -11.25
C HIS A 421 6.15 0.08 -10.06
N ARG A 422 6.65 -0.77 -9.15
CA ARG A 422 7.32 -0.36 -7.90
C ARG A 422 8.56 0.53 -8.06
N HIS A 423 9.04 0.73 -9.28
CA HIS A 423 10.15 1.64 -9.62
C HIS A 423 9.69 3.01 -10.11
N HIS A 424 8.39 3.32 -10.08
CA HIS A 424 7.85 4.65 -10.37
C HIS A 424 7.73 5.46 -9.08
N TYR A 425 8.28 6.68 -9.09
CA TYR A 425 8.32 7.58 -7.93
C TYR A 425 7.82 8.96 -8.34
N GLY A 426 6.58 9.28 -8.05
CA GLY A 426 5.94 10.59 -8.22
C GLY A 426 6.39 11.34 -9.47
N VAL A 427 7.14 12.44 -9.29
CA VAL A 427 7.79 13.18 -10.38
C VAL A 427 9.30 13.06 -10.23
N SER A 428 9.97 12.55 -11.25
CA SER A 428 11.42 12.38 -11.22
C SER A 428 12.03 12.51 -12.63
N VAL A 429 13.34 12.73 -12.69
CA VAL A 429 14.10 12.54 -13.94
C VAL A 429 14.55 11.09 -13.99
N ALA A 430 14.02 10.33 -14.91
CA ALA A 430 14.31 8.92 -15.05
C ALA A 430 14.61 8.56 -16.51
N VAL A 431 15.69 7.82 -16.74
CA VAL A 431 16.15 7.47 -18.10
C VAL A 431 16.47 5.98 -18.18
N PRO A 432 15.88 5.24 -19.11
CA PRO A 432 16.06 3.78 -19.21
C PRO A 432 17.48 3.33 -19.50
N ASP A 433 18.23 4.15 -20.25
CA ASP A 433 19.58 3.79 -20.69
C ASP A 433 20.41 5.04 -20.97
N VAL A 434 21.50 5.20 -20.23
CA VAL A 434 22.57 6.17 -20.48
C VAL A 434 23.88 5.39 -20.52
N ASN A 435 24.48 5.25 -21.69
CA ASN A 435 25.72 4.49 -21.91
C ASN A 435 25.64 3.03 -21.38
N GLY A 436 24.45 2.39 -21.44
CA GLY A 436 24.23 1.01 -20.93
C GLY A 436 23.71 0.92 -19.49
N THR A 437 23.76 2.01 -18.72
CA THR A 437 23.27 2.07 -17.33
C THR A 437 21.82 2.56 -17.27
N SER A 438 20.98 1.86 -16.51
CA SER A 438 19.57 2.20 -16.30
C SER A 438 19.37 3.13 -15.10
N PHE A 439 18.75 4.28 -15.33
CA PHE A 439 18.27 5.23 -14.31
C PHE A 439 16.73 5.30 -14.26
N TRP A 440 16.08 4.30 -14.83
CA TRP A 440 14.62 4.13 -14.75
C TRP A 440 14.21 3.17 -13.64
N GLY A 441 14.97 2.08 -13.51
CA GLY A 441 14.70 0.98 -12.60
C GLY A 441 13.88 -0.16 -13.23
N GLY A 442 13.85 -1.29 -12.53
CA GLY A 442 13.15 -2.48 -12.98
C GLY A 442 13.84 -3.20 -14.13
N ARG A 443 13.07 -3.71 -15.09
CA ARG A 443 13.60 -4.48 -16.22
C ARG A 443 14.06 -3.60 -17.36
N THR A 444 15.26 -3.84 -17.89
CA THR A 444 15.74 -3.21 -19.12
C THR A 444 15.23 -3.97 -20.33
N PHE A 445 14.79 -3.27 -21.38
CA PHE A 445 14.37 -3.90 -22.62
C PHE A 445 15.60 -4.23 -23.48
N VAL A 446 15.84 -5.52 -23.71
CA VAL A 446 16.92 -6.03 -24.55
C VAL A 446 16.34 -6.43 -25.92
N ALA A 447 16.97 -5.99 -27.00
CA ALA A 447 16.55 -6.33 -28.36
C ALA A 447 16.47 -7.85 -28.56
N ASP A 448 15.45 -8.32 -29.26
CA ASP A 448 15.16 -9.74 -29.54
C ASP A 448 14.91 -10.65 -28.32
N VAL A 449 15.07 -10.13 -27.08
CA VAL A 449 14.86 -10.88 -25.83
C VAL A 449 13.65 -10.36 -25.04
N GLY A 450 13.45 -9.04 -25.05
CA GLY A 450 12.37 -8.38 -24.30
C GLY A 450 12.80 -7.87 -22.92
N PRO A 451 11.84 -7.62 -22.01
CA PRO A 451 12.11 -7.05 -20.69
C PRO A 451 12.93 -8.00 -19.82
N THR A 452 14.20 -7.67 -19.59
CA THR A 452 15.19 -8.50 -18.87
C THR A 452 15.68 -7.76 -17.64
N LEU A 453 15.80 -8.47 -16.51
CA LEU A 453 16.41 -7.92 -15.32
C LEU A 453 17.94 -8.02 -15.46
N LEU A 454 18.58 -6.86 -15.58
CA LEU A 454 20.03 -6.74 -15.71
C LEU A 454 20.62 -6.09 -14.45
N PRO A 455 21.88 -6.39 -14.10
CA PRO A 455 22.59 -5.72 -12.99
C PRO A 455 23.21 -4.39 -13.45
N ASN A 456 22.43 -3.53 -14.11
CA ASN A 456 22.90 -2.29 -14.72
C ASN A 456 22.16 -1.05 -14.16
N HIS A 457 21.74 -1.09 -12.91
CA HIS A 457 21.01 0.00 -12.28
C HIS A 457 21.98 1.02 -11.68
N GLY A 458 22.00 2.21 -12.25
CA GLY A 458 22.72 3.36 -11.71
C GLY A 458 21.93 4.06 -10.60
N ARG A 459 22.52 5.10 -10.06
CA ARG A 459 21.89 5.96 -9.04
C ARG A 459 22.14 7.42 -9.32
N GLN A 460 21.21 8.25 -8.87
CA GLN A 460 21.33 9.71 -8.88
C GLN A 460 21.51 10.17 -7.43
N VAL A 461 22.52 10.95 -7.19
CA VAL A 461 22.91 11.43 -5.85
C VAL A 461 22.79 12.95 -5.82
N SER A 462 21.87 13.48 -5.02
CA SER A 462 21.80 14.91 -4.73
C SER A 462 23.06 15.31 -3.95
N THR A 463 23.88 16.12 -4.55
CA THR A 463 25.15 16.59 -3.94
C THR A 463 25.00 17.95 -3.28
N ARG A 464 24.01 18.74 -3.70
CA ARG A 464 23.71 20.07 -3.16
C ARG A 464 22.30 20.50 -3.52
N ALA A 465 21.37 20.33 -2.57
CA ALA A 465 20.01 20.85 -2.69
C ALA A 465 19.86 22.08 -1.78
N GLU A 466 19.46 23.21 -2.35
CA GLU A 466 19.33 24.47 -1.61
C GLU A 466 18.15 25.31 -2.10
N VAL A 467 17.45 25.91 -1.15
CA VAL A 467 16.40 26.91 -1.44
C VAL A 467 17.08 28.25 -1.71
N ASP A 468 16.68 28.93 -2.78
CA ASP A 468 17.20 30.25 -3.12
C ASP A 468 16.85 31.26 -2.01
N PRO A 469 17.82 31.86 -1.32
CA PRO A 469 17.56 32.75 -0.20
C PRO A 469 16.86 34.06 -0.60
N LEU A 470 16.94 34.46 -1.86
CA LEU A 470 16.27 35.66 -2.40
C LEU A 470 14.94 35.32 -3.09
N ALA A 471 14.73 34.06 -3.41
CA ALA A 471 13.53 33.57 -4.08
C ALA A 471 13.07 32.24 -3.42
N PRO A 472 12.49 32.26 -2.21
CA PRO A 472 12.18 31.04 -1.43
C PRO A 472 11.18 30.10 -2.11
N HIS A 473 10.58 30.52 -3.22
CA HIS A 473 9.77 29.68 -4.10
C HIS A 473 10.59 28.86 -5.11
N VAL A 474 11.94 28.99 -5.10
CA VAL A 474 12.87 28.28 -6.00
C VAL A 474 13.76 27.35 -5.20
N LEU A 475 13.82 26.09 -5.62
CA LEU A 475 14.76 25.08 -5.16
C LEU A 475 15.74 24.75 -6.28
N HIS A 476 17.03 24.74 -5.97
CA HIS A 476 18.10 24.26 -6.83
C HIS A 476 18.66 22.96 -6.28
N ASP A 477 18.94 22.00 -7.17
CA ASP A 477 19.64 20.76 -6.81
C ASP A 477 20.70 20.40 -7.86
N THR A 478 21.89 20.07 -7.38
CA THR A 478 22.97 19.51 -8.20
C THR A 478 23.02 18.01 -7.96
N VAL A 479 22.75 17.24 -9.00
CA VAL A 479 22.63 15.78 -8.92
C VAL A 479 23.73 15.14 -9.77
N ARG A 480 24.50 14.23 -9.16
CA ARG A 480 25.48 13.39 -9.87
C ARG A 480 24.84 12.04 -10.20
N TRP A 481 25.01 11.59 -11.43
CA TRP A 481 24.56 10.29 -11.88
C TRP A 481 25.73 9.31 -11.93
N ASP A 482 25.69 8.29 -11.11
CA ASP A 482 26.72 7.25 -11.03
C ASP A 482 26.21 5.96 -11.69
N ASP A 483 27.10 5.23 -12.40
CA ASP A 483 26.80 3.92 -12.96
C ASP A 483 26.60 2.86 -11.86
N GLU A 484 26.33 1.61 -12.26
CA GLU A 484 26.13 0.46 -11.35
C GLU A 484 27.38 0.10 -10.55
N HIS A 485 28.54 0.64 -10.92
CA HIS A 485 29.83 0.45 -10.23
C HIS A 485 30.20 1.66 -9.35
N GLY A 486 29.40 2.73 -9.40
CA GLY A 486 29.62 3.96 -8.66
C GLY A 486 30.55 4.97 -9.36
N ASN A 487 30.83 4.79 -10.67
CA ASN A 487 31.59 5.77 -11.44
C ASN A 487 30.67 6.87 -11.95
N PRO A 488 31.06 8.16 -11.89
CA PRO A 488 30.23 9.25 -12.36
C PRO A 488 30.10 9.22 -13.91
N LEU A 489 28.86 9.32 -14.40
CA LEU A 489 28.53 9.38 -15.83
C LEU A 489 28.21 10.79 -16.30
N LEU A 490 27.43 11.54 -15.51
CA LEU A 490 27.02 12.89 -15.86
C LEU A 490 26.67 13.69 -14.60
N ASP A 491 26.63 15.02 -14.72
CA ASP A 491 26.06 15.91 -13.72
C ASP A 491 24.75 16.51 -14.21
N GLU A 492 23.84 16.79 -13.31
CA GLU A 492 22.55 17.40 -13.58
C GLU A 492 22.36 18.65 -12.71
N GLN A 493 21.83 19.71 -13.32
CA GLN A 493 21.37 20.91 -12.62
C GLN A 493 19.84 20.95 -12.68
N ARG A 494 19.19 20.91 -11.52
CA ARG A 494 17.73 21.03 -11.37
C ARG A 494 17.34 22.39 -10.83
N ARG A 495 16.25 22.91 -11.35
CA ARG A 495 15.57 24.08 -10.81
C ARG A 495 14.08 23.79 -10.74
N LEU A 496 13.51 23.88 -9.54
CA LEU A 496 12.08 23.74 -9.28
C LEU A 496 11.57 25.07 -8.73
N ALA A 497 10.65 25.71 -9.44
CA ALA A 497 10.04 26.96 -8.99
C ALA A 497 8.53 26.81 -8.89
N ALA A 498 7.95 27.31 -7.81
CA ALA A 498 6.52 27.24 -7.55
C ALA A 498 5.88 28.63 -7.50
N ARG A 499 4.65 28.75 -8.00
CA ARG A 499 3.86 30.00 -7.91
C ARG A 499 2.36 29.72 -7.89
N LEU A 500 1.59 30.59 -7.25
CA LEU A 500 0.15 30.61 -7.42
C LEU A 500 -0.20 31.25 -8.76
N LEU A 501 -1.25 30.79 -9.40
CA LEU A 501 -1.85 31.41 -10.56
C LEU A 501 -3.18 32.05 -10.20
N ASP A 502 -4.00 31.34 -9.43
CA ASP A 502 -5.27 31.77 -8.86
C ASP A 502 -5.60 30.94 -7.59
N ASP A 503 -6.77 31.15 -7.00
CA ASP A 503 -7.19 30.48 -5.74
C ASP A 503 -7.41 28.96 -5.87
N GLY A 504 -7.46 28.40 -7.09
CA GLY A 504 -7.62 26.97 -7.37
C GLY A 504 -6.52 26.38 -8.25
N THR A 505 -5.45 27.15 -8.50
CA THR A 505 -4.39 26.74 -9.43
C THR A 505 -3.02 27.18 -8.92
N TRP A 506 -2.10 26.24 -8.76
CA TRP A 506 -0.69 26.54 -8.59
C TRP A 506 0.16 25.88 -9.69
N VAL A 507 1.36 26.37 -9.87
CA VAL A 507 2.25 25.98 -10.97
C VAL A 507 3.60 25.57 -10.41
N LEU A 508 4.10 24.43 -10.89
CA LEU A 508 5.46 23.95 -10.68
C LEU A 508 6.24 24.03 -12.02
N ASP A 509 7.30 24.81 -12.06
CA ASP A 509 8.25 24.88 -13.19
C ASP A 509 9.47 24.03 -12.84
N TRP A 510 9.58 22.82 -13.41
CA TRP A 510 10.73 21.94 -13.28
C TRP A 510 11.59 22.01 -14.53
N ARG A 511 12.82 22.47 -14.38
CA ARG A 511 13.84 22.51 -15.45
C ARG A 511 15.06 21.72 -15.03
N THR A 512 15.60 20.97 -15.98
CA THR A 512 16.75 20.10 -15.79
C THR A 512 17.71 20.25 -16.95
N THR A 513 19.00 20.39 -16.65
CA THR A 513 20.11 20.40 -17.60
C THR A 513 21.05 19.25 -17.28
N LEU A 514 21.19 18.30 -18.20
CA LEU A 514 22.15 17.19 -18.11
C LEU A 514 23.45 17.60 -18.78
N HIS A 515 24.58 17.43 -18.08
CA HIS A 515 25.92 17.80 -18.54
C HIS A 515 26.74 16.53 -18.79
N ALA A 516 27.28 16.36 -19.99
CA ALA A 516 28.23 15.30 -20.35
C ALA A 516 29.63 15.61 -19.77
N SER A 517 29.75 15.72 -18.43
CA SER A 517 30.94 16.22 -17.73
C SER A 517 32.11 15.27 -17.84
N TYR A 518 31.89 13.96 -17.94
CA TYR A 518 32.94 12.94 -17.82
C TYR A 518 33.25 12.27 -19.16
N GLN A 519 32.24 12.09 -20.02
CA GLN A 519 32.35 11.39 -21.29
C GLN A 519 31.18 11.78 -22.22
N PRO A 520 31.21 11.46 -23.53
CA PRO A 520 30.01 11.58 -24.37
C PRO A 520 28.88 10.72 -23.82
N LEU A 521 27.64 11.19 -23.93
CA LEU A 521 26.46 10.43 -23.52
C LEU A 521 25.71 9.91 -24.73
N GLU A 522 25.31 8.67 -24.70
CA GLU A 522 24.34 8.07 -25.58
C GLU A 522 23.10 7.71 -24.76
N ILE A 523 22.03 8.49 -24.93
CA ILE A 523 20.76 8.30 -24.22
C ILE A 523 19.84 7.50 -25.11
N ARG A 524 19.32 6.37 -24.59
CA ARG A 524 18.46 5.43 -25.29
C ARG A 524 17.15 5.20 -24.54
N SER A 525 16.16 4.67 -25.25
CA SER A 525 14.89 4.22 -24.73
C SER A 525 14.60 2.77 -25.19
N PRO A 526 13.60 2.09 -24.62
CA PRO A 526 13.20 0.80 -25.19
C PRO A 526 12.78 0.85 -26.65
N ALA A 527 12.28 2.00 -27.14
CA ALA A 527 11.93 2.15 -28.55
C ALA A 527 13.17 2.16 -29.44
N THR A 528 14.27 2.78 -29.03
CA THR A 528 15.55 2.72 -29.75
C THR A 528 16.17 1.32 -29.72
N ASN A 529 15.73 0.47 -28.79
CA ASN A 529 16.14 -0.93 -28.63
C ASN A 529 15.13 -1.92 -29.26
N GLY A 530 14.20 -1.44 -30.09
CA GLY A 530 13.30 -2.29 -30.86
C GLY A 530 11.90 -2.51 -30.28
N ARG A 531 11.47 -1.74 -29.26
CA ARG A 531 10.08 -1.73 -28.74
C ARG A 531 9.34 -0.48 -29.22
N PRO A 532 8.61 -0.51 -30.37
CA PRO A 532 7.94 0.67 -30.90
C PRO A 532 6.98 1.32 -29.89
N GLY A 533 6.93 2.66 -29.85
CA GLY A 533 6.06 3.42 -28.95
C GLY A 533 6.49 3.45 -27.46
N ALA A 534 7.62 2.85 -27.11
CA ALA A 534 8.17 2.87 -25.74
C ALA A 534 9.36 3.85 -25.61
N GLY A 535 9.22 5.03 -26.22
CA GLY A 535 10.23 6.09 -26.18
C GLY A 535 10.15 6.93 -24.91
N TYR A 536 10.24 6.33 -23.71
CA TYR A 536 10.22 7.08 -22.45
C TYR A 536 11.63 7.41 -21.96
N GLY A 537 11.74 8.42 -21.11
CA GLY A 537 12.98 8.89 -20.48
C GLY A 537 13.06 10.42 -20.46
N GLY A 538 13.35 10.99 -19.31
CA GLY A 538 13.36 12.41 -19.01
C GLY A 538 12.59 12.73 -17.75
N VAL A 539 12.02 13.93 -17.63
CA VAL A 539 11.08 14.25 -16.57
C VAL A 539 9.81 13.42 -16.76
N PHE A 540 9.50 12.59 -15.79
CA PHE A 540 8.32 11.72 -15.82
C PHE A 540 7.43 12.00 -14.63
N TRP A 541 6.15 12.24 -14.88
CA TRP A 541 5.10 12.43 -13.88
C TRP A 541 4.25 11.17 -13.80
N ARG A 542 4.25 10.48 -12.68
CA ARG A 542 3.32 9.39 -12.36
C ARG A 542 2.14 9.97 -11.59
N ALA A 543 0.99 10.08 -12.23
CA ALA A 543 -0.25 10.48 -11.58
C ALA A 543 -0.97 9.28 -10.96
N PRO A 544 -1.83 9.47 -9.95
CA PRO A 544 -2.58 8.41 -9.31
C PRO A 544 -3.68 7.86 -10.22
N MET A 545 -4.09 6.62 -9.97
CA MET A 545 -5.31 6.07 -10.56
C MET A 545 -6.53 6.85 -10.06
N SER A 546 -7.54 7.02 -10.90
CA SER A 546 -8.77 7.73 -10.59
C SER A 546 -9.98 7.00 -11.18
N GLN A 547 -11.20 7.38 -10.80
CA GLN A 547 -12.43 6.80 -11.36
C GLN A 547 -12.53 6.98 -12.88
N SER A 548 -12.09 8.13 -13.36
CA SER A 548 -11.99 8.40 -14.79
C SER A 548 -10.82 9.33 -15.09
N THR A 549 -10.14 9.08 -16.19
CA THR A 549 -9.06 9.92 -16.69
C THR A 549 -9.30 10.26 -18.16
N VAL A 550 -9.43 11.54 -18.46
CA VAL A 550 -9.51 12.07 -19.83
C VAL A 550 -8.17 12.71 -20.18
N VAL A 551 -7.62 12.39 -21.34
CA VAL A 551 -6.38 12.97 -21.84
C VAL A 551 -6.72 14.09 -22.81
N LEU A 552 -6.15 15.28 -22.62
CA LEU A 552 -6.24 16.40 -23.56
C LEU A 552 -4.85 16.73 -24.10
N SER A 553 -4.81 17.18 -25.35
CA SER A 553 -3.60 17.69 -25.99
C SER A 553 -3.98 18.76 -27.02
N GLN A 554 -3.01 19.47 -27.61
CA GLN A 554 -3.31 20.42 -28.68
C GLN A 554 -4.02 19.76 -29.88
N ALA A 555 -3.80 18.47 -30.13
CA ALA A 555 -4.42 17.72 -31.23
C ALA A 555 -5.86 17.28 -30.93
N GLY A 556 -6.33 17.37 -29.68
CA GLY A 556 -7.65 16.93 -29.25
C GLY A 556 -7.61 16.02 -28.05
N GLU A 557 -8.68 15.25 -27.86
CA GLU A 557 -8.90 14.36 -26.72
C GLU A 557 -8.51 12.91 -27.05
N GLY A 558 -7.84 12.26 -26.12
CA GLY A 558 -7.51 10.83 -26.14
C GLY A 558 -6.01 10.52 -26.09
N GLU A 559 -5.68 9.38 -25.44
CA GLU A 559 -4.30 8.89 -25.30
C GLU A 559 -3.61 8.74 -26.67
N ALA A 560 -4.30 8.17 -27.65
CA ALA A 560 -3.74 7.87 -28.97
C ALA A 560 -3.32 9.14 -29.76
N LEU A 561 -3.94 10.29 -29.51
CA LEU A 561 -3.57 11.56 -30.13
C LEU A 561 -2.41 12.23 -29.40
N ALA A 562 -2.28 12.03 -28.10
CA ALA A 562 -1.25 12.64 -27.27
C ALA A 562 0.06 11.83 -27.28
N HIS A 563 -0.02 10.50 -27.20
CA HIS A 563 1.15 9.62 -27.18
C HIS A 563 1.95 9.68 -28.47
N GLY A 564 3.25 9.93 -28.39
CA GLY A 564 4.15 10.11 -29.54
C GLY A 564 4.01 11.46 -30.25
N SER A 565 3.05 12.30 -29.86
CA SER A 565 2.90 13.64 -30.43
C SER A 565 3.94 14.62 -29.88
N THR A 566 4.28 15.62 -30.65
CA THR A 566 5.08 16.78 -30.21
C THR A 566 4.18 17.93 -29.71
N SER A 567 3.01 17.61 -29.17
CA SER A 567 2.11 18.61 -28.59
C SER A 567 2.87 19.48 -27.59
N PRO A 568 2.70 20.81 -27.61
CA PRO A 568 3.37 21.66 -26.64
C PRO A 568 2.87 21.46 -25.21
N TRP A 569 1.71 20.86 -25.05
CA TRP A 569 1.13 20.51 -23.76
C TRP A 569 0.26 19.26 -23.84
N VAL A 570 0.12 18.57 -22.73
CA VAL A 570 -0.86 17.50 -22.49
C VAL A 570 -1.50 17.72 -21.13
N ALA A 571 -2.72 17.21 -20.93
CA ALA A 571 -3.36 17.27 -19.62
C ALA A 571 -4.09 15.97 -19.29
N TYR A 572 -4.12 15.62 -18.01
CA TYR A 572 -5.00 14.63 -17.42
C TYR A 572 -6.12 15.36 -16.68
N VAL A 573 -7.35 15.15 -17.11
CA VAL A 573 -8.55 15.55 -16.37
C VAL A 573 -9.04 14.33 -15.63
N GLN A 574 -8.97 14.35 -14.30
CA GLN A 574 -9.22 13.20 -13.46
C GLN A 574 -10.40 13.45 -12.53
N GLN A 575 -11.20 12.40 -12.29
CA GLN A 575 -12.23 12.40 -11.28
C GLN A 575 -11.76 11.54 -10.12
N HIS A 576 -11.45 12.16 -9.01
CA HIS A 576 -11.10 11.48 -7.77
C HIS A 576 -12.35 11.30 -6.93
N HIS A 577 -12.49 10.14 -6.31
CA HIS A 577 -13.57 9.86 -5.39
C HIS A 577 -12.98 9.56 -4.02
N ASP A 578 -13.37 10.38 -3.06
CA ASP A 578 -13.07 10.14 -1.66
C ASP A 578 -14.36 9.66 -0.96
N PRO A 579 -14.54 8.35 -0.80
CA PRO A 579 -15.75 7.80 -0.19
C PRO A 579 -15.91 8.21 1.28
N TYR A 580 -14.90 8.80 1.89
CA TYR A 580 -14.88 9.23 3.28
C TYR A 580 -15.17 10.71 3.45
N ALA A 581 -15.14 11.50 2.37
CA ALA A 581 -15.51 12.91 2.39
C ALA A 581 -17.05 13.10 2.55
N PRO A 582 -17.51 14.27 3.01
CA PRO A 582 -18.93 14.61 2.97
C PRO A 582 -19.50 14.44 1.56
N PRO A 583 -20.77 14.00 1.38
CA PRO A 583 -21.34 13.66 0.07
C PRO A 583 -21.16 14.72 -1.03
N GLN A 584 -21.12 15.99 -0.66
CA GLN A 584 -20.89 17.11 -1.58
C GLN A 584 -19.41 17.31 -1.95
N GLU A 585 -18.49 16.64 -1.28
CA GLU A 585 -17.03 16.73 -1.47
C GLU A 585 -16.39 15.40 -1.88
N GLN A 586 -17.20 14.36 -2.07
CA GLN A 586 -16.69 13.03 -2.45
C GLN A 586 -16.06 13.03 -3.84
N ASP A 587 -16.66 13.76 -4.77
CA ASP A 587 -16.20 13.82 -6.15
C ASP A 587 -15.37 15.09 -6.36
N ARG A 588 -14.05 14.92 -6.47
CA ARG A 588 -13.09 16.02 -6.64
C ARG A 588 -12.47 15.97 -8.02
N PRO A 589 -12.96 16.75 -8.98
CA PRO A 589 -12.33 16.86 -10.28
C PRO A 589 -11.04 17.65 -10.18
N THR A 590 -9.99 17.16 -10.85
CA THR A 590 -8.72 17.88 -10.97
C THR A 590 -8.24 17.88 -12.41
N THR A 591 -7.35 18.81 -12.74
CA THR A 591 -6.60 18.80 -13.99
C THR A 591 -5.12 18.96 -13.70
N LEU A 592 -4.33 17.99 -14.13
CA LEU A 592 -2.87 18.09 -14.22
C LEU A 592 -2.49 18.44 -15.65
N LEU A 593 -2.08 19.68 -15.91
CA LEU A 593 -1.63 20.13 -17.21
C LEU A 593 -0.10 20.22 -17.22
N LEU A 594 0.53 19.55 -18.18
CA LEU A 594 1.98 19.53 -18.37
C LEU A 594 2.33 20.24 -19.69
N ALA A 595 3.13 21.30 -19.62
CA ALA A 595 3.66 22.02 -20.78
C ALA A 595 5.19 21.83 -20.88
N GLN A 596 5.73 21.66 -22.10
CA GLN A 596 7.17 21.50 -22.30
C GLN A 596 7.90 22.85 -22.20
N THR A 597 9.06 22.86 -21.54
CA THR A 597 9.87 24.08 -21.32
C THR A 597 10.98 24.30 -22.35
N SER A 598 11.28 23.28 -23.16
CA SER A 598 12.37 23.28 -24.14
C SER A 598 11.83 22.97 -25.54
N THR A 599 12.70 22.66 -26.51
CA THR A 599 12.30 22.19 -27.83
C THR A 599 11.31 21.05 -27.73
N PRO A 600 10.13 21.14 -28.38
CA PRO A 600 9.10 20.12 -28.25
C PRO A 600 9.61 18.73 -28.64
N ARG A 601 9.41 17.78 -27.73
CA ARG A 601 9.76 16.37 -27.86
C ARG A 601 8.49 15.53 -27.91
N PRO A 602 8.53 14.32 -28.47
CA PRO A 602 7.40 13.39 -28.38
C PRO A 602 7.03 13.08 -26.93
N TRP A 603 5.74 13.06 -26.63
CA TRP A 603 5.25 12.65 -25.31
C TRP A 603 5.21 11.14 -25.19
N PHE A 604 5.87 10.60 -24.19
CA PHE A 604 5.45 9.32 -23.66
C PHE A 604 4.29 9.57 -22.71
N LEU A 605 3.14 8.96 -23.00
CA LEU A 605 1.92 9.16 -22.23
C LEU A 605 1.14 7.85 -22.14
N ARG A 606 0.63 7.53 -20.97
CA ARG A 606 -0.30 6.44 -20.70
C ARG A 606 -1.44 6.97 -19.83
N ALA A 607 -2.63 6.41 -20.00
CA ALA A 607 -3.79 6.71 -19.18
C ALA A 607 -4.62 5.46 -18.89
N ALA A 608 -4.77 4.54 -19.87
CA ALA A 608 -5.60 3.35 -19.73
C ALA A 608 -5.02 2.30 -18.78
N GLU A 609 -3.70 2.05 -18.83
CA GLU A 609 -3.03 1.09 -17.94
C GLU A 609 -2.64 1.75 -16.61
N TYR A 610 -2.14 2.96 -16.71
CA TYR A 610 -1.78 3.83 -15.58
C TYR A 610 -1.59 5.27 -16.08
N PRO A 611 -1.98 6.29 -15.32
CA PRO A 611 -1.73 7.67 -15.72
C PRO A 611 -0.25 8.04 -15.49
N GLY A 612 0.44 8.42 -16.57
CA GLY A 612 1.81 8.90 -16.47
C GLY A 612 2.29 9.50 -17.78
N ALA A 613 2.97 10.65 -17.69
CA ALA A 613 3.47 11.37 -18.85
C ALA A 613 4.84 12.01 -18.64
N GLY A 614 5.58 12.15 -19.74
CA GLY A 614 6.81 12.92 -19.77
C GLY A 614 7.31 13.14 -21.19
N PRO A 615 8.00 14.26 -21.47
CA PRO A 615 8.66 14.49 -22.75
C PRO A 615 9.87 13.57 -22.90
N ALA A 616 9.93 12.80 -23.96
CA ALA A 616 10.96 11.79 -24.21
C ALA A 616 12.29 12.41 -24.66
N LEU A 617 13.39 12.11 -23.99
CA LEU A 617 14.74 12.51 -24.42
C LEU A 617 15.15 11.79 -25.71
N ALA A 618 14.85 10.50 -25.82
CA ALA A 618 15.10 9.66 -26.99
C ALA A 618 13.81 8.91 -27.35
N TRP A 619 13.15 9.25 -28.46
CA TRP A 619 11.91 8.61 -28.87
C TRP A 619 12.15 7.31 -29.65
N ASP A 620 12.67 7.40 -30.87
CA ASP A 620 12.94 6.29 -31.79
C ASP A 620 14.41 6.24 -32.26
N THR A 621 15.15 7.30 -31.97
CA THR A 621 16.58 7.42 -32.24
C THR A 621 17.34 7.79 -30.98
N PRO A 622 18.54 7.24 -30.75
CA PRO A 622 19.38 7.63 -29.62
C PRO A 622 19.73 9.12 -29.66
N LEU A 623 19.73 9.76 -28.49
CA LEU A 623 20.21 11.12 -28.34
C LEU A 623 21.68 11.09 -27.91
N VAL A 624 22.55 11.64 -28.77
CA VAL A 624 23.99 11.73 -28.48
C VAL A 624 24.35 13.14 -28.00
N VAL A 625 24.98 13.22 -26.82
CA VAL A 625 25.51 14.47 -26.26
C VAL A 625 27.03 14.36 -26.25
N PRO A 626 27.75 15.22 -26.99
CA PRO A 626 29.22 15.17 -27.02
C PRO A 626 29.81 15.52 -25.65
N ALA A 627 31.05 15.09 -25.38
CA ALA A 627 31.74 15.44 -24.14
C ALA A 627 31.79 16.96 -23.93
N GLY A 628 31.44 17.40 -22.73
CA GLY A 628 31.29 18.82 -22.39
C GLY A 628 30.00 19.47 -22.91
N GLY A 629 29.18 18.72 -23.67
CA GLY A 629 27.87 19.17 -24.14
C GLY A 629 26.78 19.09 -23.08
N THR A 630 25.63 19.69 -23.37
CA THR A 630 24.47 19.71 -22.48
C THR A 630 23.18 19.34 -23.23
N VAL A 631 22.20 18.84 -22.49
CA VAL A 631 20.82 18.68 -22.96
C VAL A 631 19.85 19.17 -21.91
N GLU A 632 18.88 19.97 -22.33
CA GLU A 632 17.83 20.48 -21.45
C GLU A 632 16.52 19.69 -21.65
N THR A 633 15.82 19.49 -20.54
CA THR A 633 14.46 18.95 -20.51
C THR A 633 13.72 19.55 -19.32
N GLY A 634 12.40 19.50 -19.34
CA GLY A 634 11.59 19.99 -18.22
C GLY A 634 10.12 20.12 -18.58
N VAL A 635 9.34 20.34 -17.55
CA VAL A 635 7.89 20.59 -17.68
C VAL A 635 7.47 21.75 -16.77
N VAL A 636 6.52 22.54 -17.22
CA VAL A 636 5.71 23.40 -16.36
C VAL A 636 4.40 22.69 -16.12
N ALA A 637 4.14 22.33 -14.88
CA ALA A 637 2.92 21.67 -14.46
C ALA A 637 1.96 22.68 -13.82
N ALA A 638 0.74 22.80 -14.33
CA ALA A 638 -0.36 23.46 -13.63
C ALA A 638 -1.25 22.42 -12.96
N LEU A 639 -1.46 22.61 -11.66
CA LEU A 639 -2.26 21.74 -10.79
C LEU A 639 -3.54 22.49 -10.44
N VAL A 640 -4.66 22.02 -10.98
CA VAL A 640 -5.93 22.74 -11.01
C VAL A 640 -7.01 21.96 -10.25
N ASP A 641 -7.72 22.59 -9.35
CA ASP A 641 -8.78 22.00 -8.51
C ASP A 641 -10.15 21.91 -9.21
N ARG A 642 -10.16 21.78 -10.52
CA ARG A 642 -11.37 21.57 -11.32
C ARG A 642 -11.06 20.82 -12.61
N ALA A 643 -12.08 20.24 -13.22
CA ALA A 643 -11.99 19.73 -14.58
C ALA A 643 -11.92 20.88 -15.58
N LEU A 644 -10.94 20.86 -16.48
CA LEU A 644 -10.83 21.78 -17.60
C LEU A 644 -11.37 21.14 -18.87
N GLY A 645 -12.12 21.93 -19.64
CA GLY A 645 -12.39 21.60 -21.04
C GLY A 645 -11.17 21.86 -21.93
N HIS A 646 -11.21 21.36 -23.19
CA HIS A 646 -10.10 21.48 -24.12
C HIS A 646 -9.66 22.94 -24.35
N ASP A 647 -10.60 23.86 -24.56
CA ASP A 647 -10.29 25.27 -24.83
C ASP A 647 -9.70 25.98 -23.59
N GLU A 648 -10.19 25.64 -22.38
CA GLU A 648 -9.65 26.16 -21.12
C GLU A 648 -8.22 25.65 -20.88
N ALA A 649 -7.97 24.35 -21.13
CA ALA A 649 -6.64 23.77 -21.02
C ALA A 649 -5.66 24.40 -22.02
N ALA A 650 -6.10 24.64 -23.26
CA ALA A 650 -5.29 25.32 -24.27
C ALA A 650 -4.97 26.79 -23.87
N ALA A 651 -5.96 27.51 -23.34
CA ALA A 651 -5.77 28.87 -22.84
C ALA A 651 -4.80 28.90 -21.66
N LEU A 652 -4.96 28.01 -20.68
CA LEU A 652 -4.04 27.88 -19.55
C LEU A 652 -2.63 27.56 -20.02
N ALA A 653 -2.45 26.57 -20.90
CA ALA A 653 -1.15 26.20 -21.44
C ALA A 653 -0.43 27.36 -22.14
N ALA A 654 -1.15 28.28 -22.75
CA ALA A 654 -0.57 29.48 -23.38
C ALA A 654 0.01 30.48 -22.33
N THR A 655 -0.49 30.49 -21.11
CA THR A 655 0.02 31.34 -20.00
C THR A 655 1.24 30.77 -19.29
N LEU A 656 1.54 29.48 -19.50
CA LEU A 656 2.64 28.77 -18.84
C LEU A 656 3.96 28.84 -19.60
N ARG A 657 3.95 29.34 -20.83
CA ARG A 657 5.12 29.39 -21.71
C ARG A 657 5.99 30.62 -21.51
#